data_ae125b66055573f23adde0535415e6fd
#
_entry.id   ae125b66055573f23adde0535415e6fd
#
_cell.length_a   1.000
_cell.length_b   1.000
_cell.length_c   1.000
_cell.angle_alpha   90.00
_cell.angle_beta   90.00
_cell.angle_gamma   90.00
#
_symmetry.space_group_name_H-M   'P 1'
#
loop_
_entity.id
_entity.type
_entity.pdbx_description
1 polymer ?
#
loop_
_entity_poly.entity_id
_entity_poly.type
_entity_poly.pdbx_seq_one_letter_code
_entity_poly.pdbx_strand_id
1 'polypeptide(L)'
;DEAAAVMGDYKEKTPDLVAAVRDAARQEQFLEVVAVAEARRRFHQHLDLAPLAAETVALAQALGRVFAADVVAPIDVPPFDRSGVDGFAVRAADTAGASDRAPRRLRLNAEVIACGHPPVLQVEAATATTIATGGAIPRGADAVVMVEQTELIETAQGPAIDIRRAVAPGGFVGYAGSDIARGETLLRRGLEIGSREIGMLAACGLAKVDVVRRPKVAVLSTGDELVRLGEPLRPAGVYDSNGAIIAAAVSEAGGEPVRFGAFPDDESVLELAVRSALAACDMVVLSGGTSKGAGDLSHRIVAKLGAPGVLVHGVALKPGKPLCLAVAERKPITVLPGFPTSAIFTFHTFVAPVIRALAGLPVDAGETVSARVPVRIPSELGRQEFVLVALVAGERGPVAFPTQKGSGSVTAFSQADGFLAIDALASALDAGRDAEVTLIGRTRMPDLVIMGSHCVALDAVLGRLADQGFAARTLAIGSQGGVTAAERGECDLAPVHLLDPAGATYNRHLVRPGIALVPGWRRMQGFVFRAGDARFAGKTAAQALAAALADPDCLMVNRNAGAGTRILIDRLLGGTRPAGYANQPKSHNAVAAAVAQGRADWGIAIAPVARLYGLEFLPVAPEHYDFLLVESRKERPAVQAFLAALRDPAVRARIAALGMVPADE
;
A
#
# COMPACT_ATOMS: atom_id res chain seq x y z
N ASP A 1 -20.13 -31.97 -29.97
CA ASP A 1 -19.25 -32.42 -31.08
C ASP A 1 -17.98 -31.59 -31.22
N GLU A 2 -17.95 -30.34 -30.77
CA GLU A 2 -16.71 -29.54 -30.78
C GLU A 2 -15.72 -29.91 -29.66
N ALA A 3 -16.21 -30.41 -28.54
CA ALA A 3 -15.34 -30.88 -27.44
C ALA A 3 -14.60 -32.22 -27.78
N ALA A 4 -15.16 -33.02 -28.67
CA ALA A 4 -14.55 -34.27 -29.14
C ALA A 4 -13.46 -33.99 -30.21
N ALA A 5 -13.58 -32.95 -30.99
CA ALA A 5 -12.59 -32.55 -32.00
C ALA A 5 -11.30 -31.98 -31.36
N VAL A 6 -11.42 -31.25 -30.24
CA VAL A 6 -10.27 -30.72 -29.52
C VAL A 6 -9.49 -31.82 -28.76
N MET A 7 -10.13 -32.92 -28.38
CA MET A 7 -9.44 -34.05 -27.76
C MET A 7 -8.74 -34.98 -28.77
N GLY A 8 -9.07 -34.92 -30.06
CA GLY A 8 -8.45 -35.71 -31.11
C GLY A 8 -7.02 -35.29 -31.47
N ASP A 9 -6.73 -34.01 -31.39
CA ASP A 9 -5.40 -33.45 -31.76
C ASP A 9 -4.34 -33.56 -30.65
N TYR A 10 -4.77 -33.86 -29.41
CA TYR A 10 -3.84 -34.04 -28.28
C TYR A 10 -3.21 -35.44 -28.17
N LYS A 11 -3.63 -36.39 -28.98
CA LYS A 11 -3.12 -37.78 -28.91
C LYS A 11 -1.89 -38.09 -29.75
N GLU A 12 -1.40 -37.16 -30.57
CA GLU A 12 -0.26 -37.48 -31.48
C GLU A 12 1.11 -36.92 -31.07
N LYS A 13 1.24 -36.25 -29.93
CA LYS A 13 2.53 -35.86 -29.36
C LYS A 13 2.57 -36.07 -27.86
N THR A 14 2.45 -37.33 -27.41
CA THR A 14 2.90 -37.68 -26.06
C THR A 14 4.38 -38.04 -26.16
N PRO A 15 5.32 -37.15 -25.78
CA PRO A 15 6.69 -37.56 -25.51
C PRO A 15 6.59 -38.66 -24.44
N ASP A 16 7.50 -39.61 -24.46
CA ASP A 16 7.60 -40.65 -23.43
C ASP A 16 7.35 -40.01 -22.05
N LEU A 17 6.18 -40.32 -21.44
CA LEU A 17 5.74 -39.72 -20.16
C LEU A 17 6.83 -39.90 -19.10
N VAL A 18 7.59 -40.98 -19.16
CA VAL A 18 8.71 -41.26 -18.28
C VAL A 18 9.88 -40.32 -18.54
N ALA A 19 10.16 -39.97 -19.80
CA ALA A 19 11.18 -39.00 -20.14
C ALA A 19 10.75 -37.58 -19.69
N ALA A 20 9.51 -37.19 -19.96
CA ALA A 20 8.96 -35.90 -19.49
C ALA A 20 8.92 -35.79 -17.96
N VAL A 21 8.54 -36.88 -17.26
CA VAL A 21 8.58 -36.92 -15.79
C VAL A 21 10.02 -36.92 -15.27
N ARG A 22 10.95 -37.60 -15.95
CA ARG A 22 12.37 -37.59 -15.59
C ARG A 22 12.98 -36.19 -15.81
N ASP A 23 12.65 -35.51 -16.90
CA ASP A 23 13.13 -34.16 -17.15
C ASP A 23 12.52 -33.16 -16.16
N ALA A 24 11.23 -33.26 -15.85
CA ALA A 24 10.59 -32.47 -14.80
C ALA A 24 11.13 -32.80 -13.39
N ALA A 25 11.53 -34.06 -13.15
CA ALA A 25 12.11 -34.52 -11.89
C ALA A 25 13.64 -34.35 -11.80
N ARG A 26 14.34 -34.10 -12.91
CA ARG A 26 15.71 -33.63 -12.91
C ARG A 26 15.77 -32.23 -12.33
N GLN A 27 15.74 -32.17 -11.01
CA GLN A 27 16.04 -30.98 -10.24
C GLN A 27 17.56 -30.77 -10.29
N GLU A 28 18.08 -30.26 -11.40
CA GLU A 28 19.40 -29.68 -11.41
C GLU A 28 19.31 -28.41 -10.58
N GLN A 29 19.58 -28.56 -9.28
CA GLN A 29 19.67 -27.45 -8.35
C GLN A 29 20.98 -26.73 -8.58
N PHE A 30 21.06 -25.87 -9.60
CA PHE A 30 22.18 -24.94 -9.80
C PHE A 30 22.13 -23.74 -8.84
N LEU A 31 21.31 -23.79 -7.78
CA LEU A 31 21.21 -22.73 -6.79
C LEU A 31 22.36 -22.84 -5.78
N GLU A 32 23.36 -21.99 -5.94
CA GLU A 32 24.28 -21.68 -4.84
C GLU A 32 23.61 -20.71 -3.90
N VAL A 33 22.93 -21.23 -2.87
CA VAL A 33 22.18 -20.40 -1.93
C VAL A 33 23.13 -19.66 -1.01
N VAL A 34 23.15 -18.34 -1.10
CA VAL A 34 23.97 -17.47 -0.26
C VAL A 34 23.13 -16.65 0.72
N ALA A 35 23.75 -16.19 1.81
CA ALA A 35 23.08 -15.31 2.77
C ALA A 35 22.71 -13.97 2.12
N VAL A 36 21.67 -13.30 2.63
CA VAL A 36 21.15 -12.02 2.10
C VAL A 36 22.26 -10.95 2.03
N ALA A 37 23.06 -10.83 3.10
CA ALA A 37 24.17 -9.86 3.15
C ALA A 37 25.24 -10.14 2.10
N GLU A 38 25.59 -11.41 1.90
CA GLU A 38 26.57 -11.83 0.88
C GLU A 38 26.04 -11.62 -0.53
N ALA A 39 24.77 -11.91 -0.79
CA ALA A 39 24.11 -11.65 -2.07
C ALA A 39 24.18 -10.15 -2.42
N ARG A 40 23.86 -9.29 -1.45
CA ARG A 40 23.93 -7.83 -1.62
C ARG A 40 25.35 -7.37 -1.88
N ARG A 41 26.34 -7.88 -1.14
CA ARG A 41 27.75 -7.55 -1.33
C ARG A 41 28.24 -7.91 -2.73
N ARG A 42 27.99 -9.16 -3.19
CA ARG A 42 28.36 -9.62 -4.54
C ARG A 42 27.76 -8.74 -5.63
N PHE A 43 26.48 -8.39 -5.47
CA PHE A 43 25.76 -7.58 -6.45
C PHE A 43 26.32 -6.15 -6.52
N HIS A 44 26.44 -5.48 -5.37
CA HIS A 44 26.89 -4.09 -5.33
C HIS A 44 28.35 -3.88 -5.76
N GLN A 45 29.22 -4.88 -5.59
CA GLN A 45 30.63 -4.79 -6.03
C GLN A 45 30.81 -4.53 -7.52
N HIS A 46 29.83 -4.90 -8.33
CA HIS A 46 29.88 -4.78 -9.79
C HIS A 46 29.02 -3.64 -10.34
N LEU A 47 28.41 -2.83 -9.45
CA LEU A 47 27.55 -1.72 -9.81
C LEU A 47 28.23 -0.38 -9.50
N ASP A 48 27.98 0.59 -10.34
CA ASP A 48 28.19 1.99 -10.01
C ASP A 48 26.89 2.54 -9.43
N LEU A 49 26.88 2.75 -8.11
CA LEU A 49 25.72 3.24 -7.37
C LEU A 49 25.72 4.77 -7.18
N ALA A 50 26.59 5.48 -7.90
CA ALA A 50 26.55 6.93 -7.93
C ALA A 50 25.23 7.42 -8.59
N PRO A 51 24.69 8.57 -8.15
CA PRO A 51 23.56 9.18 -8.82
C PRO A 51 23.79 9.36 -10.32
N LEU A 52 22.75 9.13 -11.12
CA LEU A 52 22.83 9.30 -12.57
C LEU A 52 23.09 10.76 -12.96
N ALA A 53 23.43 10.99 -14.24
CA ALA A 53 23.69 12.32 -14.77
C ALA A 53 22.53 13.29 -14.53
N ALA A 54 22.84 14.59 -14.47
CA ALA A 54 21.84 15.64 -14.35
C ALA A 54 20.99 15.77 -15.61
N GLU A 55 19.74 16.15 -15.40
CA GLU A 55 18.82 16.64 -16.43
C GLU A 55 18.09 17.89 -15.96
N THR A 56 17.78 18.79 -16.89
CA THR A 56 17.03 20.01 -16.58
C THR A 56 15.53 19.74 -16.79
N VAL A 57 14.73 19.96 -15.73
CA VAL A 57 13.27 19.79 -15.78
C VAL A 57 12.55 21.09 -15.47
N ALA A 58 11.30 21.20 -15.92
CA ALA A 58 10.42 22.28 -15.49
C ALA A 58 10.14 22.17 -13.99
N LEU A 59 9.98 23.30 -13.29
CA LEU A 59 9.73 23.32 -11.84
C LEU A 59 8.50 22.49 -11.44
N ALA A 60 7.44 22.48 -12.28
CA ALA A 60 6.25 21.67 -12.06
C ALA A 60 6.50 20.14 -12.08
N GLN A 61 7.64 19.70 -12.64
CA GLN A 61 8.03 18.29 -12.73
C GLN A 61 9.12 17.91 -11.72
N ALA A 62 9.51 18.87 -10.86
CA ALA A 62 10.64 18.69 -9.94
C ALA A 62 10.27 17.96 -8.63
N LEU A 63 9.00 17.90 -8.26
CA LEU A 63 8.56 17.29 -7.01
C LEU A 63 9.05 15.83 -6.89
N GLY A 64 9.66 15.50 -5.74
CA GLY A 64 10.21 14.17 -5.45
C GLY A 64 11.48 13.82 -6.26
N ARG A 65 12.09 14.83 -6.93
CA ARG A 65 13.39 14.70 -7.59
C ARG A 65 14.51 15.14 -6.63
N VAL A 66 15.73 14.85 -6.98
CA VAL A 66 16.91 15.23 -6.19
C VAL A 66 17.72 16.27 -6.96
N PHE A 67 18.18 17.33 -6.28
CA PHE A 67 19.03 18.33 -6.90
C PHE A 67 20.36 17.73 -7.36
N ALA A 68 20.69 17.94 -8.63
CA ALA A 68 21.95 17.49 -9.20
C ALA A 68 23.11 18.47 -8.92
N ALA A 69 22.78 19.75 -8.68
CA ALA A 69 23.71 20.82 -8.40
C ALA A 69 23.18 21.74 -7.31
N ASP A 70 24.08 22.51 -6.67
CA ASP A 70 23.67 23.58 -5.77
C ASP A 70 22.91 24.67 -6.55
N VAL A 71 21.83 25.16 -5.97
CA VAL A 71 21.04 26.26 -6.53
C VAL A 71 21.41 27.56 -5.86
N VAL A 72 21.85 28.53 -6.65
CA VAL A 72 22.22 29.87 -6.17
C VAL A 72 21.09 30.85 -6.50
N ALA A 73 20.77 31.74 -5.58
CA ALA A 73 19.76 32.76 -5.75
C ALA A 73 20.15 33.76 -6.88
N PRO A 74 19.37 33.87 -7.97
CA PRO A 74 19.65 34.83 -9.03
C PRO A 74 19.22 36.24 -8.72
N ILE A 75 18.34 36.43 -7.75
CA ILE A 75 17.77 37.72 -7.33
C ILE A 75 17.66 37.78 -5.81
N ASP A 76 17.44 38.99 -5.30
CA ASP A 76 17.04 39.22 -3.91
C ASP A 76 15.56 38.88 -3.70
N VAL A 77 15.20 38.42 -2.51
CA VAL A 77 13.80 38.26 -2.08
C VAL A 77 13.63 38.93 -0.71
N PRO A 78 12.77 39.95 -0.59
CA PRO A 78 12.10 40.66 -1.68
C PRO A 78 13.10 41.36 -2.61
N PRO A 79 12.72 41.65 -3.88
CA PRO A 79 13.66 42.24 -4.84
C PRO A 79 13.82 43.77 -4.68
N PHE A 80 13.08 44.38 -3.78
CA PHE A 80 13.15 45.81 -3.44
C PHE A 80 12.68 46.03 -1.99
N ASP A 81 13.05 47.18 -1.41
CA ASP A 81 12.56 47.57 -0.10
C ASP A 81 11.05 47.81 -0.17
N ARG A 82 10.29 47.17 0.70
CA ARG A 82 8.82 47.21 0.68
C ARG A 82 8.21 47.50 2.02
N SER A 83 7.01 48.09 2.01
CA SER A 83 6.23 48.30 3.24
C SER A 83 5.71 46.97 3.80
N GLY A 84 5.84 46.76 5.11
CA GLY A 84 5.24 45.66 5.86
C GLY A 84 3.79 45.93 6.30
N VAL A 85 3.28 47.14 6.15
CA VAL A 85 1.96 47.59 6.62
C VAL A 85 1.35 48.59 5.66
N ASP A 86 0.04 48.81 5.75
CA ASP A 86 -0.65 49.90 5.10
C ASP A 86 -0.40 51.19 5.91
N GLY A 87 -0.04 52.27 5.23
CA GLY A 87 0.27 53.50 5.91
C GLY A 87 0.92 54.57 5.05
N PHE A 88 1.93 55.19 5.58
CA PHE A 88 2.61 56.32 4.96
C PHE A 88 4.13 56.14 5.03
N ALA A 89 4.79 56.17 3.89
CA ALA A 89 6.24 56.21 3.80
C ALA A 89 6.74 57.58 4.21
N VAL A 90 7.66 57.62 5.17
CA VAL A 90 8.13 58.84 5.82
C VAL A 90 9.64 58.82 6.03
N ARG A 91 10.21 59.95 6.35
CA ARG A 91 11.51 60.04 7.02
C ARG A 91 11.25 59.90 8.53
N ALA A 92 11.84 58.88 9.15
CA ALA A 92 11.66 58.64 10.60
C ALA A 92 11.97 59.88 11.45
N ALA A 93 13.00 60.66 11.06
CA ALA A 93 13.39 61.92 11.72
C ALA A 93 12.24 62.91 11.81
N ASP A 94 11.37 62.97 10.80
CA ASP A 94 10.24 63.92 10.78
C ASP A 94 9.10 63.51 11.74
N THR A 95 9.14 62.27 12.25
CA THR A 95 8.19 61.72 13.24
C THR A 95 8.66 61.90 14.69
N ALA A 96 9.89 62.39 14.89
CA ALA A 96 10.50 62.47 16.21
C ALA A 96 9.65 63.26 17.18
N GLY A 97 9.35 62.72 18.37
CA GLY A 97 8.53 63.31 19.39
C GLY A 97 7.02 63.32 19.10
N ALA A 98 6.56 62.66 18.06
CA ALA A 98 5.14 62.52 17.81
C ALA A 98 4.45 61.70 18.95
N SER A 99 3.31 62.27 19.41
CA SER A 99 2.45 61.64 20.41
C SER A 99 1.00 62.07 20.20
N ASP A 100 0.05 61.46 20.89
CA ASP A 100 -1.37 61.85 20.84
C ASP A 100 -1.58 63.31 21.27
N ARG A 101 -0.71 63.85 22.17
CA ARG A 101 -0.77 65.28 22.68
C ARG A 101 0.03 66.27 21.81
N ALA A 102 0.96 65.75 21.02
CA ALA A 102 1.84 66.53 20.17
C ALA A 102 2.06 65.81 18.83
N PRO A 103 1.03 65.73 17.98
CA PRO A 103 1.15 65.07 16.69
C PRO A 103 2.14 65.79 15.78
N ARG A 104 2.80 65.06 14.89
CA ARG A 104 3.69 65.63 13.87
C ARG A 104 2.96 65.64 12.54
N ARG A 105 2.87 66.84 11.93
CA ARG A 105 2.18 67.08 10.67
C ARG A 105 3.13 66.91 9.49
N LEU A 106 2.77 66.08 8.53
CA LEU A 106 3.45 65.89 7.25
C LEU A 106 2.49 66.13 6.09
N ARG A 107 2.94 66.87 5.07
CA ARG A 107 2.18 67.05 3.83
C ARG A 107 2.17 65.77 3.01
N LEU A 108 1.04 65.42 2.44
CA LEU A 108 0.94 64.27 1.55
C LEU A 108 1.42 64.58 0.14
N ASN A 109 2.28 63.74 -0.39
CA ASN A 109 2.61 63.71 -1.81
C ASN A 109 1.38 63.24 -2.61
N ALA A 110 1.24 63.76 -3.85
CA ALA A 110 0.14 63.43 -4.73
C ALA A 110 0.36 62.06 -5.38
N GLU A 111 0.65 61.01 -4.57
CA GLU A 111 0.92 59.68 -5.00
C GLU A 111 0.39 58.66 -3.98
N VAL A 112 -0.15 57.56 -4.46
CA VAL A 112 -0.51 56.39 -3.67
C VAL A 112 0.24 55.18 -4.24
N ILE A 113 1.19 54.68 -3.46
CA ILE A 113 2.04 53.55 -3.89
C ILE A 113 1.28 52.25 -3.62
N ALA A 114 0.75 51.66 -4.68
CA ALA A 114 0.14 50.32 -4.66
C ALA A 114 1.16 49.22 -5.00
N CYS A 115 0.85 47.95 -4.64
CA CYS A 115 1.67 46.83 -5.04
C CYS A 115 1.80 46.75 -6.57
N GLY A 116 3.02 46.47 -7.04
CA GLY A 116 3.32 46.32 -8.47
C GLY A 116 3.51 47.65 -9.21
N HIS A 117 3.42 48.80 -8.51
CA HIS A 117 3.67 50.12 -9.07
C HIS A 117 4.93 50.72 -8.42
N PRO A 118 5.96 51.06 -9.22
CA PRO A 118 7.13 51.74 -8.70
C PRO A 118 6.80 53.18 -8.25
N PRO A 119 7.38 53.69 -7.14
CA PRO A 119 7.19 55.06 -6.72
C PRO A 119 7.80 56.02 -7.72
N VAL A 120 7.12 57.14 -7.95
CA VAL A 120 7.54 58.22 -8.86
C VAL A 120 8.07 59.42 -8.08
N LEU A 121 7.44 59.75 -6.94
CA LEU A 121 7.80 60.90 -6.12
C LEU A 121 8.76 60.47 -5.00
N GLN A 122 9.68 61.40 -4.62
CA GLN A 122 10.50 61.15 -3.44
C GLN A 122 9.84 61.78 -2.19
N VAL A 123 10.20 61.20 -1.04
CA VAL A 123 9.83 61.74 0.25
C VAL A 123 10.89 62.75 0.67
N GLU A 124 10.50 64.02 0.74
CA GLU A 124 11.34 65.13 1.21
C GLU A 124 11.07 65.42 2.70
N ALA A 125 11.81 66.37 3.28
CA ALA A 125 11.56 66.77 4.63
C ALA A 125 10.11 67.30 4.82
N ALA A 126 9.46 66.89 5.89
CA ALA A 126 8.07 67.18 6.22
C ALA A 126 7.03 66.69 5.16
N THR A 127 7.37 65.71 4.36
CA THR A 127 6.40 65.05 3.44
C THR A 127 6.22 63.56 3.75
N ALA A 128 5.11 62.99 3.28
CA ALA A 128 4.80 61.58 3.36
C ALA A 128 4.12 61.12 2.07
N THR A 129 4.28 59.83 1.73
CA THR A 129 3.59 59.25 0.59
C THR A 129 2.75 58.06 1.06
N THR A 130 1.49 58.01 0.65
CA THR A 130 0.61 56.88 0.97
C THR A 130 1.15 55.60 0.34
N ILE A 131 1.23 54.53 1.11
CA ILE A 131 1.79 53.26 0.67
C ILE A 131 0.98 52.10 1.21
N ALA A 132 0.68 51.15 0.33
CA ALA A 132 0.04 49.88 0.70
C ALA A 132 1.08 48.87 1.17
N THR A 133 0.65 47.90 1.96
CA THR A 133 1.45 46.70 2.32
C THR A 133 2.03 46.07 1.05
N GLY A 134 3.32 45.80 1.03
CA GLY A 134 4.03 45.29 -0.15
C GLY A 134 4.41 46.33 -1.19
N GLY A 135 4.00 47.59 -1.04
CA GLY A 135 4.41 48.71 -1.90
C GLY A 135 5.90 49.00 -1.78
N ALA A 136 6.54 49.42 -2.87
CA ALA A 136 7.95 49.76 -2.88
C ALA A 136 8.21 51.09 -2.11
N ILE A 137 9.24 51.08 -1.25
CA ILE A 137 9.61 52.28 -0.47
C ILE A 137 10.17 53.34 -1.42
N PRO A 138 9.59 54.56 -1.42
CA PRO A 138 10.07 55.63 -2.27
C PRO A 138 11.42 56.20 -1.76
N ARG A 139 12.19 56.73 -2.69
CA ARG A 139 13.44 57.41 -2.35
C ARG A 139 13.21 58.49 -1.32
N GLY A 140 14.07 58.59 -0.30
CA GLY A 140 14.02 59.54 0.77
C GLY A 140 13.25 59.08 2.01
N ALA A 141 12.37 58.08 1.89
CA ALA A 141 11.75 57.43 3.04
C ALA A 141 12.69 56.38 3.63
N ASP A 142 12.70 56.25 4.95
CA ASP A 142 13.44 55.25 5.70
C ASP A 142 12.57 54.51 6.73
N ALA A 143 11.27 54.81 6.78
CA ALA A 143 10.29 54.13 7.64
C ALA A 143 8.87 54.25 7.08
N VAL A 144 7.97 53.42 7.60
CA VAL A 144 6.53 53.52 7.34
C VAL A 144 5.78 53.70 8.66
N VAL A 145 4.85 54.67 8.70
CA VAL A 145 3.91 54.83 9.81
C VAL A 145 2.61 54.12 9.45
N MET A 146 2.09 53.30 10.35
CA MET A 146 0.82 52.58 10.15
C MET A 146 -0.34 53.59 10.03
N VAL A 147 -1.31 53.29 9.17
CA VAL A 147 -2.48 54.16 8.97
C VAL A 147 -3.24 54.41 10.27
N GLU A 148 -3.32 53.42 11.17
CA GLU A 148 -4.00 53.50 12.47
C GLU A 148 -3.32 54.50 13.45
N GLN A 149 -2.09 54.91 13.17
CA GLN A 149 -1.32 55.84 14.00
C GLN A 149 -1.34 57.28 13.43
N THR A 150 -2.20 57.49 12.45
CA THR A 150 -2.30 58.79 11.74
C THR A 150 -3.72 59.31 11.67
N GLU A 151 -3.87 60.59 11.40
CA GLU A 151 -5.15 61.23 11.07
C GLU A 151 -4.98 62.05 9.80
N LEU A 152 -5.83 61.76 8.79
CA LEU A 152 -5.86 62.56 7.55
C LEU A 152 -6.56 63.88 7.80
N ILE A 153 -5.92 64.96 7.39
CA ILE A 153 -6.45 66.33 7.54
C ILE A 153 -6.33 67.10 6.23
N GLU A 154 -7.29 68.01 6.01
CA GLU A 154 -7.24 68.99 4.93
C GLU A 154 -6.64 70.30 5.44
N THR A 155 -5.68 70.79 4.70
CA THR A 155 -5.06 72.09 5.01
C THR A 155 -5.16 73.10 3.85
N ALA A 156 -4.91 74.38 4.07
CA ALA A 156 -4.89 75.37 2.98
C ALA A 156 -3.80 75.09 1.91
N GLN A 157 -2.84 74.21 2.24
CA GLN A 157 -1.72 73.82 1.37
C GLN A 157 -1.93 72.38 0.75
N GLY A 158 -3.11 71.78 0.91
CA GLY A 158 -3.47 70.44 0.46
C GLY A 158 -3.54 69.45 1.60
N PRO A 159 -3.76 68.14 1.23
CA PRO A 159 -3.91 67.07 2.20
C PRO A 159 -2.61 66.82 3.00
N ALA A 160 -2.77 66.58 4.30
CA ALA A 160 -1.68 66.26 5.23
C ALA A 160 -2.10 65.14 6.18
N ILE A 161 -1.14 64.56 6.89
CA ILE A 161 -1.38 63.60 7.97
C ILE A 161 -0.81 64.13 9.28
N ASP A 162 -1.52 63.98 10.36
CA ASP A 162 -1.04 64.12 11.72
C ASP A 162 -0.62 62.77 12.28
N ILE A 163 0.69 62.60 12.51
CA ILE A 163 1.29 61.35 13.03
C ILE A 163 1.25 61.43 14.55
N ARG A 164 0.66 60.41 15.18
CA ARG A 164 0.46 60.32 16.63
C ARG A 164 1.50 59.51 17.35
N ARG A 165 2.33 58.78 16.61
CA ARG A 165 3.40 57.94 17.17
C ARG A 165 4.64 57.99 16.29
N ALA A 166 5.79 58.25 16.93
CA ALA A 166 7.08 58.25 16.24
C ALA A 166 7.45 56.81 15.79
N VAL A 167 8.07 56.70 14.62
CA VAL A 167 8.62 55.46 14.08
C VAL A 167 10.15 55.57 14.04
N ALA A 168 10.83 54.47 14.34
CA ALA A 168 12.28 54.38 14.21
C ALA A 168 12.69 54.17 12.73
N PRO A 169 13.91 54.58 12.33
CA PRO A 169 14.45 54.22 11.03
C PRO A 169 14.40 52.69 10.81
N GLY A 170 13.96 52.25 9.63
CA GLY A 170 13.70 50.83 9.31
C GLY A 170 12.37 50.30 9.80
N GLY A 171 11.59 51.12 10.54
CA GLY A 171 10.30 50.68 11.06
C GLY A 171 9.33 50.30 9.94
N PHE A 172 8.82 49.07 9.99
CA PHE A 172 7.92 48.46 9.00
C PHE A 172 8.45 48.42 7.56
N VAL A 173 9.78 48.48 7.38
CA VAL A 173 10.45 48.30 6.08
C VAL A 173 11.02 46.89 5.99
N GLY A 174 10.54 46.09 5.03
CA GLY A 174 11.16 44.85 4.62
C GLY A 174 12.22 45.16 3.57
N TYR A 175 13.49 45.03 3.92
CA TYR A 175 14.59 45.36 3.02
C TYR A 175 14.76 44.33 1.91
N ALA A 176 15.24 44.77 0.75
CA ALA A 176 15.64 43.88 -0.35
C ALA A 176 16.65 42.83 0.15
N GLY A 177 16.45 41.59 -0.23
CA GLY A 177 17.33 40.48 0.16
C GLY A 177 17.27 40.08 1.63
N SER A 178 16.31 40.57 2.41
CA SER A 178 16.20 40.23 3.83
C SER A 178 15.76 38.81 4.11
N ASP A 179 15.13 38.13 3.14
CA ASP A 179 14.75 36.73 3.21
C ASP A 179 15.76 35.86 2.44
N ILE A 180 16.03 36.22 1.18
CA ILE A 180 17.02 35.58 0.33
C ILE A 180 17.88 36.67 -0.31
N ALA A 181 19.19 36.57 -0.12
CA ALA A 181 20.12 37.50 -0.77
C ALA A 181 20.66 36.91 -2.08
N ARG A 182 20.75 37.71 -3.11
CA ARG A 182 21.36 37.34 -4.40
C ARG A 182 22.76 36.77 -4.19
N GLY A 183 23.03 35.61 -4.81
CA GLY A 183 24.32 34.93 -4.69
C GLY A 183 24.39 33.92 -3.55
N GLU A 184 23.41 33.88 -2.65
CA GLU A 184 23.35 32.82 -1.64
C GLU A 184 23.05 31.45 -2.26
N THR A 185 23.61 30.41 -1.66
CA THR A 185 23.22 29.04 -1.99
C THR A 185 21.93 28.72 -1.29
N LEU A 186 20.84 28.66 -2.05
CA LEU A 186 19.49 28.37 -1.56
C LEU A 186 19.33 26.92 -1.14
N LEU A 187 19.73 26.02 -2.00
CA LEU A 187 19.49 24.60 -1.89
C LEU A 187 20.74 23.85 -2.33
N ARG A 188 21.03 22.76 -1.63
CA ARG A 188 22.21 21.95 -1.87
C ARG A 188 21.90 20.75 -2.76
N ARG A 189 22.85 20.36 -3.57
CA ARG A 189 22.82 19.09 -4.31
C ARG A 189 22.56 17.90 -3.36
N GLY A 190 21.83 16.92 -3.82
CA GLY A 190 21.49 15.72 -3.04
C GLY A 190 20.26 15.88 -2.14
N LEU A 191 19.69 17.09 -2.03
CA LEU A 191 18.44 17.31 -1.33
C LEU A 191 17.25 16.91 -2.20
N GLU A 192 16.28 16.20 -1.63
CA GLU A 192 15.00 15.88 -2.28
C GLU A 192 14.09 17.12 -2.32
N ILE A 193 13.43 17.32 -3.45
CA ILE A 193 12.59 18.49 -3.75
C ILE A 193 11.17 18.25 -3.25
N GLY A 194 10.78 18.94 -2.19
CA GLY A 194 9.42 19.03 -1.70
C GLY A 194 8.72 20.33 -2.13
N SER A 195 7.51 20.54 -1.60
CA SER A 195 6.73 21.75 -1.85
C SER A 195 7.42 23.01 -1.34
N ARG A 196 8.21 22.91 -0.27
CA ARG A 196 8.95 24.04 0.33
C ARG A 196 10.06 24.52 -0.61
N GLU A 197 10.84 23.59 -1.15
CA GLU A 197 11.91 23.86 -2.10
C GLU A 197 11.34 24.45 -3.40
N ILE A 198 10.21 23.93 -3.89
CA ILE A 198 9.50 24.50 -5.04
C ILE A 198 9.08 25.96 -4.76
N GLY A 199 8.58 26.25 -3.56
CA GLY A 199 8.21 27.60 -3.16
C GLY A 199 9.39 28.57 -3.18
N MET A 200 10.55 28.16 -2.66
CA MET A 200 11.79 28.95 -2.68
C MET A 200 12.26 29.22 -4.11
N LEU A 201 12.29 28.19 -4.96
CA LEU A 201 12.70 28.31 -6.37
C LEU A 201 11.78 29.27 -7.14
N ALA A 202 10.47 29.15 -6.93
CA ALA A 202 9.47 30.01 -7.53
C ALA A 202 9.60 31.47 -7.08
N ALA A 203 9.86 31.70 -5.78
CA ALA A 203 10.10 33.04 -5.24
C ALA A 203 11.33 33.73 -5.86
N CYS A 204 12.32 32.94 -6.27
CA CYS A 204 13.49 33.39 -7.01
C CYS A 204 13.31 33.46 -8.53
N GLY A 205 12.09 33.17 -9.05
CA GLY A 205 11.78 33.24 -10.47
C GLY A 205 12.35 32.07 -11.31
N LEU A 206 12.76 30.99 -10.66
CA LEU A 206 13.34 29.84 -11.35
C LEU A 206 12.23 28.94 -11.91
N ALA A 207 12.11 28.88 -13.23
CA ALA A 207 11.12 28.05 -13.94
C ALA A 207 11.61 26.63 -14.21
N LYS A 208 12.92 26.39 -14.11
CA LYS A 208 13.59 25.11 -14.39
C LYS A 208 14.65 24.86 -13.32
N VAL A 209 14.99 23.58 -13.13
CA VAL A 209 15.98 23.14 -12.16
C VAL A 209 16.72 21.90 -12.67
N ASP A 210 18.00 21.77 -12.30
CA ASP A 210 18.83 20.62 -12.62
C ASP A 210 18.66 19.55 -11.52
N VAL A 211 18.20 18.39 -11.94
CA VAL A 211 17.91 17.27 -11.06
C VAL A 211 18.65 16.02 -11.52
N VAL A 212 18.86 15.08 -10.61
CA VAL A 212 19.35 13.75 -10.96
C VAL A 212 18.33 13.06 -11.84
N ARG A 213 18.77 12.50 -12.98
CA ARG A 213 17.92 11.78 -13.92
C ARG A 213 17.33 10.53 -13.23
N ARG A 214 16.05 10.25 -13.45
CA ARG A 214 15.44 9.01 -13.00
C ARG A 214 16.00 7.82 -13.74
N PRO A 215 16.41 6.73 -13.05
CA PRO A 215 16.83 5.51 -13.73
C PRO A 215 15.64 4.90 -14.46
N LYS A 216 15.82 4.58 -15.74
CA LYS A 216 14.86 3.82 -16.54
C LYS A 216 15.00 2.34 -16.19
N VAL A 217 13.91 1.75 -15.70
CA VAL A 217 13.89 0.36 -15.26
C VAL A 217 12.95 -0.43 -16.15
N ALA A 218 13.50 -1.35 -16.93
CA ALA A 218 12.70 -2.26 -17.73
C ALA A 218 11.99 -3.27 -16.83
N VAL A 219 10.68 -3.45 -17.03
CA VAL A 219 9.87 -4.42 -16.32
C VAL A 219 9.31 -5.42 -17.31
N LEU A 220 9.71 -6.68 -17.16
CA LEU A 220 9.28 -7.82 -17.97
C LEU A 220 8.70 -8.91 -17.08
N SER A 221 7.71 -9.62 -17.58
CA SER A 221 7.19 -10.85 -16.97
C SER A 221 7.31 -12.01 -17.95
N THR A 222 7.53 -13.23 -17.45
CA THR A 222 7.49 -14.44 -18.29
C THR A 222 6.68 -15.54 -17.62
N GLY A 223 5.96 -16.29 -18.43
CA GLY A 223 5.12 -17.41 -18.03
C GLY A 223 4.05 -17.69 -19.07
N ASP A 224 3.93 -18.96 -19.47
CA ASP A 224 2.88 -19.40 -20.42
C ASP A 224 1.47 -19.24 -19.85
N GLU A 225 1.32 -19.19 -18.51
CA GLU A 225 0.06 -18.95 -17.82
C GLU A 225 -0.38 -17.50 -17.85
N LEU A 226 0.48 -16.54 -18.17
CA LEU A 226 0.19 -15.12 -18.05
C LEU A 226 -0.80 -14.64 -19.12
N VAL A 227 -1.78 -13.87 -18.65
CA VAL A 227 -2.79 -13.19 -19.47
C VAL A 227 -2.67 -11.68 -19.26
N ARG A 228 -2.79 -10.92 -20.33
CA ARG A 228 -2.73 -9.46 -20.25
C ARG A 228 -3.95 -8.90 -19.52
N LEU A 229 -3.74 -7.82 -18.78
CA LEU A 229 -4.81 -7.13 -18.09
C LEU A 229 -5.86 -6.62 -19.10
N GLY A 230 -7.15 -6.90 -18.83
CA GLY A 230 -8.26 -6.51 -19.70
C GLY A 230 -8.64 -7.56 -20.75
N GLU A 231 -7.84 -8.60 -20.96
CA GLU A 231 -8.21 -9.73 -21.81
C GLU A 231 -9.01 -10.79 -21.01
N PRO A 232 -9.88 -11.58 -21.68
CA PRO A 232 -10.58 -12.68 -21.01
C PRO A 232 -9.62 -13.72 -20.42
N LEU A 233 -9.90 -14.16 -19.20
CA LEU A 233 -9.08 -15.17 -18.54
C LEU A 233 -9.30 -16.53 -19.20
N ARG A 234 -8.25 -17.14 -19.72
CA ARG A 234 -8.28 -18.51 -20.26
C ARG A 234 -8.14 -19.56 -19.15
N PRO A 235 -8.59 -20.82 -19.39
CA PRO A 235 -8.37 -21.89 -18.44
C PRO A 235 -6.90 -22.04 -18.05
N ALA A 236 -6.63 -22.22 -16.76
CA ALA A 236 -5.29 -22.26 -16.18
C ALA A 236 -4.45 -20.96 -16.35
N GLY A 237 -5.04 -19.88 -16.90
CA GLY A 237 -4.38 -18.59 -17.00
C GLY A 237 -4.48 -17.79 -15.70
N VAL A 238 -3.54 -16.89 -15.49
CA VAL A 238 -3.53 -15.88 -14.44
C VAL A 238 -3.15 -14.52 -15.01
N TYR A 239 -3.68 -13.43 -14.44
CA TYR A 239 -3.27 -12.10 -14.89
C TYR A 239 -1.86 -11.75 -14.40
N ASP A 240 -1.09 -11.02 -15.24
CA ASP A 240 0.22 -10.49 -14.88
C ASP A 240 0.10 -9.38 -13.83
N SER A 241 -0.03 -9.78 -12.57
CA SER A 241 -0.03 -8.85 -11.43
C SER A 241 1.37 -8.35 -11.07
N ASN A 242 2.40 -9.17 -11.32
CA ASN A 242 3.78 -8.82 -10.98
C ASN A 242 4.29 -7.64 -11.80
N GLY A 243 4.04 -7.63 -13.11
CA GLY A 243 4.42 -6.51 -13.97
C GLY A 243 3.80 -5.20 -13.51
N ALA A 244 2.55 -5.22 -13.04
CA ALA A 244 1.87 -4.04 -12.51
C ALA A 244 2.45 -3.58 -11.17
N ILE A 245 2.63 -4.51 -10.21
CA ILE A 245 3.16 -4.21 -8.86
C ILE A 245 4.60 -3.70 -8.96
N ILE A 246 5.45 -4.37 -9.75
CA ILE A 246 6.87 -3.98 -9.90
C ILE A 246 6.98 -2.61 -10.56
N ALA A 247 6.19 -2.32 -11.60
CA ALA A 247 6.21 -1.00 -12.24
C ALA A 247 5.81 0.14 -11.28
N ALA A 248 4.79 -0.09 -10.45
CA ALA A 248 4.41 0.85 -9.39
C ALA A 248 5.54 1.02 -8.36
N ALA A 249 6.12 -0.08 -7.88
CA ALA A 249 7.21 -0.07 -6.91
C ALA A 249 8.50 0.61 -7.45
N VAL A 250 8.79 0.49 -8.74
CA VAL A 250 9.86 1.25 -9.41
C VAL A 250 9.61 2.74 -9.30
N SER A 251 8.37 3.19 -9.57
CA SER A 251 8.01 4.62 -9.45
C SER A 251 8.14 5.12 -8.01
N GLU A 252 7.68 4.34 -7.03
CA GLU A 252 7.80 4.66 -5.60
C GLU A 252 9.26 4.72 -5.14
N ALA A 253 10.13 3.90 -5.73
CA ALA A 253 11.57 3.93 -5.47
C ALA A 253 12.29 5.10 -6.16
N GLY A 254 11.61 5.91 -6.98
CA GLY A 254 12.18 7.06 -7.69
C GLY A 254 12.66 6.76 -9.10
N GLY A 255 12.38 5.57 -9.64
CA GLY A 255 12.68 5.18 -11.02
C GLY A 255 11.57 5.53 -12.01
N GLU A 256 11.88 5.36 -13.29
CA GLU A 256 10.93 5.42 -14.41
C GLU A 256 10.70 4.00 -14.94
N PRO A 257 9.51 3.40 -14.72
CA PRO A 257 9.25 2.06 -15.21
C PRO A 257 8.99 2.06 -16.71
N VAL A 258 9.70 1.22 -17.44
CA VAL A 258 9.48 0.96 -18.86
C VAL A 258 8.91 -0.45 -19.00
N ARG A 259 7.59 -0.55 -19.25
CA ARG A 259 6.89 -1.84 -19.31
C ARG A 259 7.08 -2.48 -20.67
N PHE A 260 7.79 -3.61 -20.71
CA PHE A 260 7.94 -4.44 -21.89
C PHE A 260 6.78 -5.45 -22.04
N GLY A 261 6.12 -5.82 -20.95
CA GLY A 261 4.97 -6.72 -20.92
C GLY A 261 5.31 -8.15 -20.51
N ALA A 262 4.38 -9.06 -20.79
CA ALA A 262 4.52 -10.48 -20.52
C ALA A 262 4.91 -11.25 -21.79
N PHE A 263 5.82 -12.19 -21.64
CA PHE A 263 6.37 -13.02 -22.71
C PHE A 263 6.10 -14.49 -22.41
N PRO A 264 5.95 -15.33 -23.47
CA PRO A 264 5.91 -16.78 -23.30
C PRO A 264 7.26 -17.31 -22.79
N ASP A 265 7.25 -18.53 -22.25
CA ASP A 265 8.47 -19.24 -21.83
C ASP A 265 9.25 -19.79 -23.04
N ASP A 266 9.53 -18.92 -24.02
CA ASP A 266 10.35 -19.16 -25.19
C ASP A 266 11.70 -18.46 -25.07
N GLU A 267 12.79 -19.23 -25.13
CA GLU A 267 14.15 -18.71 -24.92
C GLU A 267 14.56 -17.63 -25.91
N SER A 268 14.23 -17.80 -27.18
CA SER A 268 14.62 -16.87 -28.25
C SER A 268 13.85 -15.54 -28.17
N VAL A 269 12.57 -15.62 -27.90
CA VAL A 269 11.69 -14.45 -27.74
C VAL A 269 12.08 -13.65 -26.49
N LEU A 270 12.28 -14.33 -25.38
CA LEU A 270 12.65 -13.70 -24.12
C LEU A 270 14.06 -13.12 -24.15
N GLU A 271 15.03 -13.80 -24.76
CA GLU A 271 16.41 -13.28 -24.92
C GLU A 271 16.41 -11.98 -25.73
N LEU A 272 15.67 -11.91 -26.84
CA LEU A 272 15.55 -10.71 -27.65
C LEU A 272 14.92 -9.55 -26.85
N ALA A 273 13.87 -9.83 -26.07
CA ALA A 273 13.22 -8.84 -25.24
C ALA A 273 14.16 -8.29 -24.14
N VAL A 274 14.90 -9.17 -23.46
CA VAL A 274 15.86 -8.77 -22.41
C VAL A 274 17.03 -7.95 -23.00
N ARG A 275 17.55 -8.33 -24.15
CA ARG A 275 18.61 -7.53 -24.85
C ARG A 275 18.08 -6.16 -25.24
N SER A 276 16.88 -6.06 -25.78
CA SER A 276 16.24 -4.79 -26.10
C SER A 276 16.04 -3.92 -24.87
N ALA A 277 15.60 -4.52 -23.76
CA ALA A 277 15.43 -3.86 -22.48
C ALA A 277 16.77 -3.34 -21.91
N LEU A 278 17.83 -4.15 -21.99
CA LEU A 278 19.16 -3.77 -21.54
C LEU A 278 19.73 -2.60 -22.35
N ALA A 279 19.49 -2.58 -23.66
CA ALA A 279 19.92 -1.48 -24.53
C ALA A 279 19.19 -0.17 -24.21
N ALA A 280 17.89 -0.22 -23.88
CA ALA A 280 17.03 0.96 -23.72
C ALA A 280 16.98 1.52 -22.29
N CYS A 281 17.34 0.72 -21.28
CA CYS A 281 17.13 1.06 -19.86
C CYS A 281 18.44 0.99 -19.07
N ASP A 282 18.41 1.57 -17.87
CA ASP A 282 19.55 1.56 -16.94
C ASP A 282 19.59 0.27 -16.08
N MET A 283 18.43 -0.38 -15.94
CA MET A 283 18.26 -1.60 -15.17
C MET A 283 17.17 -2.48 -15.80
N VAL A 284 17.29 -3.80 -15.64
CA VAL A 284 16.29 -4.77 -16.10
C VAL A 284 15.78 -5.59 -14.91
N VAL A 285 14.46 -5.65 -14.76
CA VAL A 285 13.76 -6.48 -13.78
C VAL A 285 12.86 -7.43 -14.53
N LEU A 286 13.14 -8.72 -14.42
CA LEU A 286 12.36 -9.81 -14.98
C LEU A 286 11.65 -10.55 -13.85
N SER A 287 10.37 -10.82 -13.98
CA SER A 287 9.59 -11.62 -13.03
C SER A 287 9.11 -12.92 -13.68
N GLY A 288 9.34 -14.03 -13.02
CA GLY A 288 8.97 -15.37 -13.52
C GLY A 288 10.15 -16.13 -14.10
N GLY A 289 9.87 -17.30 -14.67
CA GLY A 289 10.89 -18.17 -15.23
C GLY A 289 11.89 -18.74 -14.22
N THR A 290 11.53 -18.79 -12.94
CA THR A 290 12.37 -19.28 -11.83
C THR A 290 11.89 -20.60 -11.24
N SER A 291 10.90 -21.26 -11.86
CA SER A 291 10.33 -22.53 -11.39
C SER A 291 11.20 -23.72 -11.78
N LYS A 292 11.21 -24.74 -10.93
CA LYS A 292 11.96 -25.98 -11.15
C LYS A 292 11.44 -26.72 -12.40
N GLY A 293 12.33 -27.10 -13.31
CA GLY A 293 12.02 -27.84 -14.53
C GLY A 293 12.28 -27.00 -15.79
N ALA A 294 11.28 -26.44 -16.41
CA ALA A 294 11.43 -25.48 -17.52
C ALA A 294 11.93 -24.11 -17.05
N GLY A 295 11.98 -23.88 -15.76
CA GLY A 295 12.01 -22.62 -15.07
C GLY A 295 13.37 -22.00 -14.80
N ASP A 296 14.44 -22.54 -15.30
CA ASP A 296 15.76 -21.88 -15.26
C ASP A 296 16.03 -21.08 -16.54
N LEU A 297 14.94 -20.81 -17.31
CA LEU A 297 15.02 -20.09 -18.56
C LEU A 297 15.60 -18.70 -18.38
N SER A 298 15.10 -17.96 -17.43
CA SER A 298 15.55 -16.59 -17.16
C SER A 298 17.02 -16.55 -16.74
N HIS A 299 17.47 -17.47 -15.89
CA HIS A 299 18.88 -17.60 -15.51
C HIS A 299 19.77 -17.92 -16.72
N ARG A 300 19.39 -18.86 -17.59
CA ARG A 300 20.15 -19.23 -18.79
C ARG A 300 20.29 -18.05 -19.76
N ILE A 301 19.23 -17.29 -19.95
CA ILE A 301 19.27 -16.09 -20.80
C ILE A 301 20.22 -15.06 -20.21
N VAL A 302 20.07 -14.76 -18.92
CA VAL A 302 20.92 -13.75 -18.25
C VAL A 302 22.40 -14.16 -18.27
N ALA A 303 22.71 -15.44 -18.14
CA ALA A 303 24.08 -15.94 -18.23
C ALA A 303 24.74 -15.68 -19.61
N LYS A 304 23.96 -15.48 -20.68
CA LYS A 304 24.45 -15.19 -22.04
C LYS A 304 24.67 -13.70 -22.33
N LEU A 305 24.25 -12.79 -21.44
CA LEU A 305 24.23 -11.35 -21.74
C LEU A 305 25.59 -10.67 -21.61
N GLY A 306 26.61 -11.32 -21.08
CA GLY A 306 27.98 -10.78 -20.98
C GLY A 306 28.53 -10.80 -19.56
N ALA A 307 29.78 -10.31 -19.43
CA ALA A 307 30.47 -10.28 -18.15
C ALA A 307 30.04 -9.07 -17.27
N PRO A 308 30.08 -9.22 -15.93
CA PRO A 308 30.44 -10.40 -15.16
C PRO A 308 29.39 -11.51 -15.20
N GLY A 309 28.16 -11.24 -15.69
CA GLY A 309 27.08 -12.19 -15.79
C GLY A 309 26.36 -12.43 -14.47
N VAL A 310 25.97 -13.67 -14.20
CA VAL A 310 25.26 -14.06 -12.98
C VAL A 310 26.20 -14.05 -11.79
N LEU A 311 25.85 -13.28 -10.76
CA LEU A 311 26.61 -13.11 -9.52
C LEU A 311 26.01 -13.88 -8.34
N VAL A 312 24.71 -14.04 -8.36
CA VAL A 312 23.93 -14.75 -7.34
C VAL A 312 22.81 -15.51 -8.01
N HIS A 313 22.69 -16.80 -7.70
CA HIS A 313 21.58 -17.63 -8.12
C HIS A 313 21.08 -18.44 -6.91
N GLY A 314 20.16 -17.86 -6.17
CA GLY A 314 19.62 -18.34 -4.93
C GLY A 314 20.07 -17.58 -3.70
N VAL A 315 19.11 -17.19 -2.87
CA VAL A 315 19.34 -16.47 -1.61
C VAL A 315 18.68 -17.21 -0.47
N ALA A 316 19.32 -17.25 0.71
CA ALA A 316 18.78 -17.83 1.93
C ALA A 316 17.68 -16.95 2.52
N LEU A 317 16.60 -16.77 1.77
CA LEU A 317 15.46 -15.89 2.05
C LEU A 317 14.15 -16.66 1.88
N LYS A 318 13.16 -16.36 2.71
CA LYS A 318 11.80 -16.89 2.62
C LYS A 318 10.77 -15.76 2.89
N PRO A 319 9.88 -15.47 1.92
CA PRO A 319 9.87 -15.98 0.56
C PRO A 319 10.97 -15.32 -0.29
N GLY A 320 11.39 -15.95 -1.40
CA GLY A 320 12.32 -15.34 -2.37
C GLY A 320 13.59 -16.12 -2.68
N LYS A 321 13.68 -17.41 -2.25
CA LYS A 321 14.87 -18.25 -2.48
C LYS A 321 15.40 -18.22 -3.93
N PRO A 322 14.58 -18.32 -5.00
CA PRO A 322 15.09 -18.45 -6.37
C PRO A 322 15.43 -17.11 -7.03
N LEU A 323 15.82 -16.11 -6.27
CA LEU A 323 16.29 -14.83 -6.80
C LEU A 323 17.58 -15.03 -7.59
N CYS A 324 17.69 -14.38 -8.77
CA CYS A 324 18.93 -14.26 -9.53
C CYS A 324 19.32 -12.78 -9.65
N LEU A 325 20.58 -12.49 -9.32
CA LEU A 325 21.19 -11.17 -9.46
C LEU A 325 22.37 -11.25 -10.44
N ALA A 326 22.39 -10.37 -11.42
CA ALA A 326 23.41 -10.35 -12.46
C ALA A 326 23.75 -8.91 -12.86
N VAL A 327 24.87 -8.77 -13.52
CA VAL A 327 25.30 -7.51 -14.15
C VAL A 327 25.79 -7.82 -15.56
N ALA A 328 25.30 -7.08 -16.53
CA ALA A 328 25.81 -7.08 -17.89
C ALA A 328 25.90 -5.65 -18.39
N GLU A 329 26.93 -5.33 -19.16
CA GLU A 329 27.17 -3.97 -19.65
C GLU A 329 27.18 -2.90 -18.54
N ARG A 330 27.66 -3.27 -17.35
CA ARG A 330 27.62 -2.46 -16.11
C ARG A 330 26.22 -2.10 -15.61
N LYS A 331 25.17 -2.73 -16.16
CA LYS A 331 23.77 -2.52 -15.77
C LYS A 331 23.27 -3.67 -14.92
N PRO A 332 22.53 -3.38 -13.85
CA PRO A 332 21.94 -4.42 -13.00
C PRO A 332 20.79 -5.15 -13.71
N ILE A 333 20.78 -6.46 -13.56
CA ILE A 333 19.72 -7.35 -14.05
C ILE A 333 19.26 -8.20 -12.86
N THR A 334 17.96 -8.21 -12.62
CA THR A 334 17.39 -8.96 -11.51
C THR A 334 16.26 -9.84 -12.02
N VAL A 335 16.35 -11.14 -11.71
CA VAL A 335 15.23 -12.07 -11.97
C VAL A 335 14.55 -12.38 -10.65
N LEU A 336 13.34 -11.86 -10.51
CA LEU A 336 12.50 -12.02 -9.33
C LEU A 336 11.67 -13.29 -9.43
N PRO A 337 11.35 -13.95 -8.29
CA PRO A 337 10.45 -15.08 -8.27
C PRO A 337 9.08 -14.75 -8.87
N GLY A 338 8.42 -15.73 -9.49
CA GLY A 338 7.10 -15.56 -10.13
C GLY A 338 5.94 -15.31 -9.15
N PHE A 339 6.03 -15.72 -7.89
CA PHE A 339 4.98 -15.47 -6.91
C PHE A 339 5.01 -14.02 -6.40
N PRO A 340 3.84 -13.32 -6.34
CA PRO A 340 3.76 -11.89 -6.04
C PRO A 340 4.47 -11.46 -4.75
N THR A 341 4.21 -12.14 -3.64
CA THR A 341 4.84 -11.80 -2.35
C THR A 341 6.35 -12.00 -2.38
N SER A 342 6.83 -13.05 -3.04
CA SER A 342 8.26 -13.30 -3.22
C SER A 342 8.91 -12.23 -4.09
N ALA A 343 8.26 -11.85 -5.19
CA ALA A 343 8.74 -10.81 -6.11
C ALA A 343 8.89 -9.48 -5.39
N ILE A 344 7.87 -9.07 -4.61
CA ILE A 344 7.91 -7.76 -3.96
C ILE A 344 8.94 -7.69 -2.81
N PHE A 345 9.09 -8.75 -2.02
CA PHE A 345 10.13 -8.77 -0.98
C PHE A 345 11.53 -8.72 -1.57
N THR A 346 11.80 -9.50 -2.63
CA THR A 346 13.10 -9.48 -3.29
C THR A 346 13.35 -8.15 -4.00
N PHE A 347 12.29 -7.53 -4.56
CA PHE A 347 12.36 -6.18 -5.11
C PHE A 347 12.78 -5.16 -4.05
N HIS A 348 12.09 -5.09 -2.92
CA HIS A 348 12.41 -4.13 -1.86
C HIS A 348 13.79 -4.38 -1.23
N THR A 349 14.22 -5.64 -1.16
CA THR A 349 15.51 -5.99 -0.56
C THR A 349 16.71 -5.68 -1.47
N PHE A 350 16.58 -5.86 -2.80
CA PHE A 350 17.71 -5.84 -3.71
C PHE A 350 17.57 -4.83 -4.86
N VAL A 351 16.36 -4.53 -5.32
CA VAL A 351 16.12 -3.66 -6.48
C VAL A 351 15.89 -2.20 -6.06
N ALA A 352 14.99 -1.95 -5.14
CA ALA A 352 14.65 -0.61 -4.69
C ALA A 352 15.87 0.18 -4.16
N PRO A 353 16.80 -0.40 -3.38
CA PRO A 353 18.01 0.31 -2.95
C PRO A 353 18.88 0.77 -4.11
N VAL A 354 18.99 -0.04 -5.16
CA VAL A 354 19.77 0.31 -6.37
C VAL A 354 19.09 1.45 -7.12
N ILE A 355 17.78 1.38 -7.33
CA ILE A 355 17.00 2.45 -7.98
C ILE A 355 17.14 3.76 -7.20
N ARG A 356 16.99 3.73 -5.88
CA ARG A 356 17.13 4.91 -5.02
C ARG A 356 18.51 5.53 -5.11
N ALA A 357 19.57 4.71 -5.05
CA ALA A 357 20.95 5.18 -5.21
C ALA A 357 21.16 5.87 -6.56
N LEU A 358 20.74 5.25 -7.66
CA LEU A 358 20.83 5.82 -9.00
C LEU A 358 20.02 7.11 -9.18
N ALA A 359 18.87 7.23 -8.48
CA ALA A 359 18.04 8.44 -8.45
C ALA A 359 18.58 9.52 -7.50
N GLY A 360 19.66 9.25 -6.75
CA GLY A 360 20.23 10.15 -5.75
C GLY A 360 19.41 10.24 -4.45
N LEU A 361 18.41 9.38 -4.28
CA LEU A 361 17.58 9.32 -3.08
C LEU A 361 18.30 8.59 -1.94
N PRO A 362 17.99 8.92 -0.68
CA PRO A 362 18.51 8.18 0.46
C PRO A 362 18.14 6.68 0.35
N VAL A 363 19.11 5.81 0.60
CA VAL A 363 18.84 4.39 0.74
C VAL A 363 18.30 4.16 2.14
N ASP A 364 16.97 4.25 2.30
CA ASP A 364 16.31 4.12 3.59
C ASP A 364 16.42 2.70 4.15
N ALA A 365 16.69 2.63 5.45
CA ALA A 365 16.48 1.41 6.23
C ALA A 365 14.97 1.09 6.45
N GLY A 366 14.06 1.98 6.00
CA GLY A 366 12.63 1.96 6.30
C GLY A 366 12.34 2.50 7.71
N GLU A 367 11.17 3.10 7.90
CA GLU A 367 10.69 3.38 9.24
C GLU A 367 10.39 2.06 9.96
N THR A 368 10.84 1.92 11.20
CA THR A 368 10.56 0.76 12.04
C THR A 368 9.67 1.13 13.22
N VAL A 369 8.83 0.21 13.62
CA VAL A 369 8.01 0.32 14.83
C VAL A 369 8.15 -0.97 15.64
N SER A 370 8.37 -0.83 16.96
CA SER A 370 8.33 -1.98 17.85
C SER A 370 6.89 -2.39 18.11
N ALA A 371 6.56 -3.66 17.86
CA ALA A 371 5.23 -4.19 18.04
C ALA A 371 5.27 -5.60 18.64
N ARG A 372 4.30 -5.92 19.49
CA ARG A 372 4.18 -7.23 20.11
C ARG A 372 3.62 -8.25 19.13
N VAL A 373 4.23 -9.41 19.06
CA VAL A 373 3.75 -10.55 18.26
C VAL A 373 2.74 -11.37 19.07
N PRO A 374 1.46 -11.46 18.63
CA PRO A 374 0.41 -12.06 19.46
C PRO A 374 0.38 -13.59 19.38
N VAL A 375 0.96 -14.18 18.33
CA VAL A 375 0.95 -15.62 18.07
C VAL A 375 2.35 -16.10 17.73
N ARG A 376 2.67 -17.34 18.09
CA ARG A 376 3.93 -17.95 17.70
C ARG A 376 4.00 -18.12 16.17
N ILE A 377 5.07 -17.63 15.58
CA ILE A 377 5.34 -17.72 14.14
C ILE A 377 6.47 -18.73 13.94
N PRO A 378 6.19 -19.97 13.46
CA PRO A 378 7.24 -20.93 13.17
C PRO A 378 8.04 -20.49 11.94
N SER A 379 9.35 -20.72 11.95
CA SER A 379 10.29 -20.42 10.87
C SER A 379 11.16 -21.62 10.55
N GLU A 380 11.82 -21.59 9.40
CA GLU A 380 12.76 -22.63 8.97
C GLU A 380 14.20 -22.19 9.24
N LEU A 381 14.97 -23.04 9.88
CA LEU A 381 16.41 -22.81 10.08
C LEU A 381 17.15 -22.70 8.74
N GLY A 382 18.16 -21.86 8.71
CA GLY A 382 19.04 -21.65 7.55
C GLY A 382 18.55 -20.63 6.53
N ARG A 383 17.39 -19.97 6.78
CA ARG A 383 16.86 -18.90 5.93
C ARG A 383 16.31 -17.75 6.76
N GLN A 384 16.64 -16.54 6.38
CA GLN A 384 15.95 -15.36 6.89
C GLN A 384 14.51 -15.38 6.38
N GLU A 385 13.53 -15.32 7.27
CA GLU A 385 12.11 -15.29 6.90
C GLU A 385 11.52 -13.89 7.09
N PHE A 386 10.90 -13.35 6.04
CA PHE A 386 10.08 -12.15 6.11
C PHE A 386 8.62 -12.51 6.27
N VAL A 387 7.98 -11.93 7.26
CA VAL A 387 6.56 -12.17 7.57
C VAL A 387 5.81 -10.85 7.50
N LEU A 388 4.85 -10.77 6.56
CA LEU A 388 3.96 -9.64 6.46
C LEU A 388 3.06 -9.55 7.67
N VAL A 389 2.91 -8.36 8.21
CA VAL A 389 2.09 -8.10 9.39
C VAL A 389 1.15 -6.91 9.20
N ALA A 390 -0.02 -7.03 9.81
CA ALA A 390 -0.95 -5.93 10.00
C ALA A 390 -0.80 -5.38 11.42
N LEU A 391 -0.67 -4.07 11.56
CA LEU A 391 -0.57 -3.40 12.85
C LEU A 391 -1.95 -3.04 13.39
N VAL A 392 -2.18 -3.34 14.64
CA VAL A 392 -3.39 -2.95 15.35
C VAL A 392 -3.04 -2.34 16.71
N ALA A 393 -3.90 -1.47 17.22
CA ALA A 393 -3.72 -0.89 18.56
C ALA A 393 -4.15 -1.90 19.62
N GLY A 394 -3.19 -2.43 20.38
CA GLY A 394 -3.44 -3.22 21.57
C GLY A 394 -3.46 -2.34 22.83
N GLU A 395 -3.86 -2.91 23.96
CA GLU A 395 -3.89 -2.19 25.26
C GLU A 395 -2.51 -1.75 25.73
N ARG A 396 -1.44 -2.48 25.35
CA ARG A 396 -0.06 -2.24 25.76
C ARG A 396 0.84 -1.72 24.64
N GLY A 397 0.26 -1.14 23.59
CA GLY A 397 0.97 -0.66 22.42
C GLY A 397 0.64 -1.44 21.14
N PRO A 398 1.35 -1.18 20.04
CA PRO A 398 1.11 -1.83 18.77
C PRO A 398 1.26 -3.36 18.85
N VAL A 399 0.39 -4.06 18.11
CA VAL A 399 0.43 -5.52 17.96
C VAL A 399 0.57 -5.85 16.48
N ALA A 400 1.53 -6.71 16.15
CA ALA A 400 1.82 -7.13 14.79
C ALA A 400 1.19 -8.50 14.50
N PHE A 401 0.04 -8.50 13.84
CA PHE A 401 -0.61 -9.74 13.42
C PHE A 401 -0.03 -10.22 12.10
N PRO A 402 0.50 -11.47 12.03
CA PRO A 402 0.92 -12.03 10.77
C PRO A 402 -0.29 -12.13 9.82
N THR A 403 -0.17 -11.56 8.64
CA THR A 403 -1.10 -11.77 7.55
C THR A 403 -0.93 -13.21 7.02
N GLN A 404 -1.63 -13.61 5.99
CA GLN A 404 -1.57 -15.00 5.53
C GLN A 404 -0.13 -15.44 5.19
N LYS A 405 0.22 -16.69 5.53
CA LYS A 405 1.44 -17.33 5.04
C LYS A 405 1.24 -17.83 3.61
N GLY A 406 2.15 -17.49 2.72
CA GLY A 406 2.19 -18.00 1.35
C GLY A 406 2.68 -16.96 0.35
N SER A 407 3.55 -17.39 -0.55
CA SER A 407 4.19 -16.54 -1.56
C SER A 407 3.24 -16.08 -2.67
N GLY A 408 2.10 -16.76 -2.86
CA GLY A 408 1.12 -16.47 -3.92
C GLY A 408 -0.01 -15.51 -3.53
N SER A 409 -0.03 -14.97 -2.30
CA SER A 409 -1.12 -14.11 -1.85
C SER A 409 -0.89 -12.64 -2.19
N VAL A 410 -1.68 -12.10 -3.13
CA VAL A 410 -1.65 -10.67 -3.48
C VAL A 410 -2.27 -9.82 -2.36
N THR A 411 -3.37 -10.31 -1.76
CA THR A 411 -4.09 -9.57 -0.70
C THR A 411 -3.29 -9.48 0.60
N ALA A 412 -2.46 -10.46 0.90
CA ALA A 412 -1.62 -10.43 2.09
C ALA A 412 -0.67 -9.22 2.09
N PHE A 413 -0.11 -8.88 0.92
CA PHE A 413 0.75 -7.71 0.77
C PHE A 413 -0.04 -6.40 0.87
N SER A 414 -1.18 -6.29 0.18
CA SER A 414 -1.99 -5.06 0.17
C SER A 414 -2.62 -4.73 1.55
N GLN A 415 -2.79 -5.73 2.41
CA GLN A 415 -3.33 -5.58 3.76
C GLN A 415 -2.24 -5.44 4.83
N ALA A 416 -0.97 -5.63 4.47
CA ALA A 416 0.14 -5.49 5.41
C ALA A 416 0.51 -4.01 5.61
N ASP A 417 0.83 -3.66 6.85
CA ASP A 417 1.43 -2.37 7.19
C ASP A 417 2.95 -2.41 7.16
N GLY A 418 3.51 -3.62 7.28
CA GLY A 418 4.93 -3.83 7.31
C GLY A 418 5.28 -5.31 7.33
N PHE A 419 6.54 -5.58 7.58
CA PHE A 419 7.03 -6.93 7.75
C PHE A 419 8.04 -7.00 8.90
N LEU A 420 8.12 -8.17 9.52
CA LEU A 420 9.20 -8.50 10.44
C LEU A 420 10.15 -9.54 9.82
N ALA A 421 11.41 -9.44 10.20
CA ALA A 421 12.44 -10.37 9.77
C ALA A 421 12.72 -11.36 10.91
N ILE A 422 12.61 -12.66 10.61
CA ILE A 422 13.02 -13.72 11.53
C ILE A 422 14.41 -14.20 11.08
N ASP A 423 15.34 -14.21 12.02
CA ASP A 423 16.72 -14.59 11.77
C ASP A 423 16.83 -16.03 11.24
N ALA A 424 17.82 -16.27 10.39
CA ALA A 424 18.07 -17.59 9.79
C ALA A 424 18.42 -18.69 10.83
N LEU A 425 18.85 -18.31 12.02
CA LEU A 425 19.17 -19.23 13.13
C LEU A 425 17.99 -19.44 14.08
N ALA A 426 16.86 -18.77 13.85
CA ALA A 426 15.67 -18.91 14.68
C ALA A 426 14.66 -19.88 14.04
N SER A 427 14.18 -20.87 14.79
CA SER A 427 13.13 -21.81 14.36
C SER A 427 11.72 -21.29 14.57
N ALA A 428 11.56 -20.18 15.29
CA ALA A 428 10.30 -19.50 15.51
C ALA A 428 10.53 -18.11 16.11
N LEU A 429 9.50 -17.27 15.98
CA LEU A 429 9.30 -16.07 16.81
C LEU A 429 8.15 -16.37 17.78
N ASP A 430 8.43 -16.33 19.08
CA ASP A 430 7.45 -16.71 20.10
C ASP A 430 6.39 -15.63 20.33
N ALA A 431 5.18 -16.07 20.71
CA ALA A 431 4.11 -15.19 21.11
C ALA A 431 4.50 -14.34 22.33
N GLY A 432 4.04 -13.09 22.37
CA GLY A 432 4.31 -12.15 23.46
C GLY A 432 5.64 -11.42 23.34
N ARG A 433 6.50 -11.74 22.39
CA ARG A 433 7.75 -11.02 22.10
C ARG A 433 7.48 -9.73 21.37
N ASP A 434 8.25 -8.70 21.68
CA ASP A 434 8.35 -7.50 20.86
C ASP A 434 9.32 -7.75 19.71
N ALA A 435 8.93 -7.29 18.53
CA ALA A 435 9.72 -7.38 17.31
C ALA A 435 9.69 -6.04 16.57
N GLU A 436 10.77 -5.73 15.86
CA GLU A 436 10.80 -4.59 14.95
C GLU A 436 10.06 -4.91 13.65
N VAL A 437 9.07 -4.08 13.34
CA VAL A 437 8.32 -4.12 12.09
C VAL A 437 8.85 -3.02 11.20
N THR A 438 9.40 -3.39 10.04
CA THR A 438 9.73 -2.43 8.98
C THR A 438 8.45 -2.07 8.24
N LEU A 439 8.10 -0.79 8.21
CA LEU A 439 6.86 -0.31 7.59
C LEU A 439 6.95 -0.32 6.05
N ILE A 440 5.81 -0.57 5.41
CA ILE A 440 5.64 -0.53 3.97
C ILE A 440 4.72 0.65 3.63
N GLY A 441 5.27 1.68 3.00
CA GLY A 441 4.50 2.86 2.64
C GLY A 441 3.99 3.67 3.85
N ARG A 442 2.91 4.42 3.64
CA ARG A 442 2.28 5.21 4.70
C ARG A 442 1.28 4.35 5.47
N THR A 443 1.60 4.03 6.70
CA THR A 443 0.74 3.26 7.59
C THR A 443 -0.25 4.19 8.31
N ARG A 444 -1.53 3.85 8.25
CA ARG A 444 -2.57 4.47 9.08
C ARG A 444 -3.15 3.42 10.01
N MET A 445 -3.08 3.68 11.30
CA MET A 445 -3.77 2.84 12.28
C MET A 445 -5.29 2.90 12.04
N PRO A 446 -5.98 1.75 12.00
CA PRO A 446 -7.41 1.71 11.75
C PRO A 446 -8.19 2.29 12.93
N ASP A 447 -9.32 2.94 12.63
CA ASP A 447 -10.26 3.44 13.64
C ASP A 447 -11.04 2.28 14.30
N LEU A 448 -11.25 1.20 13.53
CA LEU A 448 -11.95 -0.01 13.98
C LEU A 448 -11.18 -1.26 13.54
N VAL A 449 -11.00 -2.20 14.46
CA VAL A 449 -10.35 -3.50 14.21
C VAL A 449 -11.34 -4.63 14.43
N ILE A 450 -11.57 -5.42 13.38
CA ILE A 450 -12.44 -6.59 13.38
C ILE A 450 -11.61 -7.83 13.10
N MET A 451 -11.61 -8.78 14.01
CA MET A 451 -10.80 -10.00 13.89
C MET A 451 -11.66 -11.24 14.13
N GLY A 452 -11.78 -12.11 13.13
CA GLY A 452 -12.60 -13.31 13.29
C GLY A 452 -12.99 -13.96 11.97
N SER A 453 -14.20 -14.43 11.88
CA SER A 453 -14.73 -15.04 10.67
C SER A 453 -15.17 -13.98 9.66
N HIS A 454 -14.86 -14.18 8.39
CA HIS A 454 -15.33 -13.29 7.31
C HIS A 454 -16.71 -13.69 6.81
N CYS A 455 -17.52 -12.68 6.46
CA CYS A 455 -18.80 -12.84 5.77
C CYS A 455 -19.01 -11.67 4.80
N VAL A 456 -19.52 -11.94 3.60
CA VAL A 456 -19.78 -10.91 2.58
C VAL A 456 -20.78 -9.84 3.05
N ALA A 457 -21.66 -10.16 4.00
CA ALA A 457 -22.59 -9.18 4.57
C ALA A 457 -21.88 -8.12 5.45
N LEU A 458 -20.68 -8.43 5.97
CA LEU A 458 -19.89 -7.48 6.75
C LEU A 458 -19.51 -6.25 5.91
N ASP A 459 -19.28 -6.44 4.60
CA ASP A 459 -18.92 -5.35 3.69
C ASP A 459 -20.03 -4.28 3.60
N ALA A 460 -21.31 -4.65 3.78
CA ALA A 460 -22.40 -3.68 3.82
C ALA A 460 -22.32 -2.76 5.05
N VAL A 461 -21.91 -3.31 6.20
CA VAL A 461 -21.71 -2.55 7.44
C VAL A 461 -20.47 -1.66 7.30
N LEU A 462 -19.36 -2.22 6.81
CA LEU A 462 -18.09 -1.49 6.66
C LEU A 462 -18.20 -0.36 5.64
N GLY A 463 -18.95 -0.56 4.55
CA GLY A 463 -19.25 0.49 3.58
C GLY A 463 -19.93 1.70 4.24
N ARG A 464 -20.87 1.45 5.15
CA ARG A 464 -21.54 2.52 5.92
C ARG A 464 -20.58 3.28 6.84
N LEU A 465 -19.61 2.59 7.44
CA LEU A 465 -18.56 3.24 8.24
C LEU A 465 -17.62 4.09 7.38
N ALA A 466 -17.27 3.59 6.21
CA ALA A 466 -16.42 4.31 5.26
C ALA A 466 -17.09 5.62 4.80
N ASP A 467 -18.41 5.62 4.55
CA ASP A 467 -19.20 6.82 4.23
C ASP A 467 -19.15 7.87 5.36
N GLN A 468 -18.92 7.45 6.59
CA GLN A 468 -18.75 8.31 7.77
C GLN A 468 -17.29 8.69 8.05
N GLY A 469 -16.35 8.27 7.21
CA GLY A 469 -14.92 8.57 7.32
C GLY A 469 -14.12 7.67 8.24
N PHE A 470 -14.70 6.58 8.77
CA PHE A 470 -13.98 5.61 9.60
C PHE A 470 -13.23 4.59 8.74
N ALA A 471 -11.96 4.37 9.08
CA ALA A 471 -11.14 3.32 8.51
C ALA A 471 -11.26 2.04 9.35
N ALA A 472 -11.86 1.00 8.78
CA ALA A 472 -11.96 -0.31 9.42
C ALA A 472 -10.92 -1.28 8.84
N ARG A 473 -10.35 -2.11 9.72
CA ARG A 473 -9.47 -3.22 9.33
C ARG A 473 -10.10 -4.54 9.73
N THR A 474 -10.20 -5.45 8.77
CA THR A 474 -10.68 -6.82 9.01
C THR A 474 -9.56 -7.82 8.84
N LEU A 475 -9.39 -8.70 9.82
CA LEU A 475 -8.47 -9.82 9.77
C LEU A 475 -9.25 -11.13 9.85
N ALA A 476 -9.23 -11.89 8.76
CA ALA A 476 -9.94 -13.17 8.66
C ALA A 476 -9.11 -14.29 9.31
N ILE A 477 -9.23 -14.43 10.63
CA ILE A 477 -8.48 -15.43 11.44
C ILE A 477 -9.37 -16.57 11.95
N GLY A 478 -10.63 -16.61 11.50
CA GLY A 478 -11.64 -17.59 11.93
C GLY A 478 -12.27 -17.26 13.27
N SER A 479 -13.41 -17.89 13.56
CA SER A 479 -14.17 -17.61 14.80
C SER A 479 -13.34 -17.84 16.06
N GLN A 480 -12.62 -18.95 16.15
CA GLN A 480 -11.81 -19.25 17.34
C GLN A 480 -10.65 -18.26 17.53
N GLY A 481 -9.99 -17.86 16.42
CA GLY A 481 -8.96 -16.81 16.45
C GLY A 481 -9.54 -15.47 16.92
N GLY A 482 -10.75 -15.14 16.49
CA GLY A 482 -11.49 -13.95 16.92
C GLY A 482 -11.80 -13.95 18.41
N VAL A 483 -12.25 -15.07 18.96
CA VAL A 483 -12.45 -15.21 20.41
C VAL A 483 -11.17 -14.90 21.17
N THR A 484 -10.06 -15.51 20.78
CA THR A 484 -8.76 -15.29 21.41
C THR A 484 -8.29 -13.83 21.30
N ALA A 485 -8.49 -13.20 20.14
CA ALA A 485 -8.14 -11.79 19.92
C ALA A 485 -8.98 -10.85 20.81
N ALA A 486 -10.28 -11.12 20.94
CA ALA A 486 -11.16 -10.36 21.83
C ALA A 486 -10.74 -10.50 23.30
N GLU A 487 -10.44 -11.72 23.75
CA GLU A 487 -9.96 -11.99 25.13
C GLU A 487 -8.65 -11.27 25.48
N ARG A 488 -7.81 -11.02 24.47
CA ARG A 488 -6.54 -10.28 24.63
C ARG A 488 -6.67 -8.78 24.42
N GLY A 489 -7.88 -8.28 24.10
CA GLY A 489 -8.10 -6.87 23.80
C GLY A 489 -7.37 -6.40 22.53
N GLU A 490 -7.18 -7.26 21.55
CA GLU A 490 -6.46 -7.00 20.30
C GLU A 490 -7.38 -6.55 19.16
N CYS A 491 -8.69 -6.66 19.33
CA CYS A 491 -9.71 -6.16 18.40
C CYS A 491 -10.81 -5.41 19.14
N ASP A 492 -11.63 -4.68 18.40
CA ASP A 492 -12.82 -4.03 18.91
C ASP A 492 -14.02 -5.00 18.88
N LEU A 493 -14.10 -5.75 17.78
CA LEU A 493 -15.18 -6.70 17.50
C LEU A 493 -14.61 -8.00 16.92
N ALA A 494 -15.18 -9.13 17.34
CA ALA A 494 -14.82 -10.41 16.76
C ALA A 494 -16.07 -11.11 16.21
N PRO A 495 -16.21 -11.21 14.88
CA PRO A 495 -17.30 -11.98 14.26
C PRO A 495 -17.10 -13.47 14.48
N VAL A 496 -18.13 -14.12 14.99
CA VAL A 496 -18.15 -15.53 15.39
C VAL A 496 -19.43 -16.24 14.94
N HIS A 497 -19.32 -17.54 14.69
CA HIS A 497 -20.44 -18.41 14.39
C HIS A 497 -20.18 -19.82 14.93
N LEU A 498 -20.00 -19.93 16.24
CA LEU A 498 -19.66 -21.17 16.92
C LEU A 498 -20.88 -21.75 17.61
N LEU A 499 -21.22 -22.99 17.26
CA LEU A 499 -22.27 -23.75 17.90
C LEU A 499 -21.80 -24.20 19.28
N ASP A 500 -22.66 -24.04 20.29
CA ASP A 500 -22.40 -24.51 21.64
C ASP A 500 -22.23 -26.04 21.63
N PRO A 501 -21.12 -26.58 22.16
CA PRO A 501 -20.93 -28.03 22.27
C PRO A 501 -21.99 -28.73 23.11
N ALA A 502 -22.56 -28.04 24.10
CA ALA A 502 -23.54 -28.59 25.06
C ALA A 502 -24.98 -28.33 24.66
N GLY A 503 -25.25 -27.54 23.60
CA GLY A 503 -26.60 -27.13 23.24
C GLY A 503 -26.84 -26.88 21.76
N ALA A 504 -28.00 -26.31 21.44
CA ALA A 504 -28.40 -25.93 20.08
C ALA A 504 -28.25 -24.42 19.82
N THR A 505 -27.62 -23.68 20.72
CA THR A 505 -27.43 -22.24 20.63
C THR A 505 -26.09 -21.86 20.05
N TYR A 506 -26.04 -20.69 19.37
CA TYR A 506 -24.82 -20.14 18.82
C TYR A 506 -24.27 -19.04 19.73
N ASN A 507 -22.95 -18.99 19.87
CA ASN A 507 -22.13 -17.90 20.39
C ASN A 507 -22.36 -17.47 21.86
N ARG A 508 -23.50 -17.81 22.50
CA ARG A 508 -23.82 -17.40 23.87
C ARG A 508 -22.83 -17.90 24.91
N HIS A 509 -22.26 -19.09 24.69
CA HIS A 509 -21.24 -19.69 25.55
C HIS A 509 -19.89 -18.96 25.53
N LEU A 510 -19.73 -18.01 24.60
CA LEU A 510 -18.51 -17.21 24.45
C LEU A 510 -18.52 -15.91 25.27
N VAL A 511 -19.70 -15.54 25.82
CA VAL A 511 -19.84 -14.34 26.67
C VAL A 511 -19.09 -14.52 27.98
N ARG A 512 -18.28 -13.54 28.33
CA ARG A 512 -17.43 -13.53 29.54
C ARG A 512 -17.34 -12.11 30.09
N PRO A 513 -16.90 -11.90 31.33
CA PRO A 513 -16.63 -10.56 31.85
C PRO A 513 -15.72 -9.77 30.90
N GLY A 514 -16.15 -8.58 30.51
CA GLY A 514 -15.43 -7.72 29.56
C GLY A 514 -15.72 -8.02 28.07
N ILE A 515 -16.51 -9.04 27.76
CA ILE A 515 -16.89 -9.39 26.38
C ILE A 515 -18.40 -9.56 26.30
N ALA A 516 -19.07 -8.71 25.53
CA ALA A 516 -20.48 -8.79 25.25
C ALA A 516 -20.75 -9.42 23.86
N LEU A 517 -21.95 -9.98 23.70
CA LEU A 517 -22.41 -10.50 22.40
C LEU A 517 -23.34 -9.49 21.75
N VAL A 518 -23.05 -9.11 20.52
CA VAL A 518 -23.87 -8.26 19.66
C VAL A 518 -24.47 -9.11 18.55
N PRO A 519 -25.79 -9.20 18.43
CA PRO A 519 -26.44 -9.93 17.35
C PRO A 519 -26.12 -9.32 15.98
N GLY A 520 -25.83 -10.15 15.00
CA GLY A 520 -25.56 -9.73 13.63
C GLY A 520 -26.66 -10.17 12.66
N TRP A 521 -26.55 -11.39 12.10
CA TRP A 521 -27.54 -11.94 11.17
C TRP A 521 -27.53 -13.47 11.16
N ARG A 522 -28.61 -14.02 10.63
CA ARG A 522 -28.73 -15.45 10.38
C ARG A 522 -28.43 -15.73 8.91
N ARG A 523 -27.76 -16.83 8.65
CA ARG A 523 -27.49 -17.34 7.32
C ARG A 523 -27.73 -18.83 7.24
N MET A 524 -28.08 -19.32 6.04
CA MET A 524 -28.35 -20.73 5.83
C MET A 524 -27.10 -21.44 5.31
N GLN A 525 -26.70 -22.50 5.98
CA GLN A 525 -25.68 -23.43 5.53
C GLN A 525 -26.37 -24.60 4.80
N GLY A 526 -25.74 -25.10 3.75
CA GLY A 526 -26.28 -26.21 2.97
C GLY A 526 -25.27 -26.81 2.01
N PHE A 527 -25.69 -27.89 1.37
CA PHE A 527 -24.93 -28.49 0.29
C PHE A 527 -24.85 -27.55 -0.90
N VAL A 528 -23.66 -27.40 -1.45
CA VAL A 528 -23.41 -26.74 -2.73
C VAL A 528 -22.96 -27.79 -3.73
N PHE A 529 -23.57 -27.79 -4.93
CA PHE A 529 -23.34 -28.79 -5.97
C PHE A 529 -23.65 -28.21 -7.35
N ARG A 530 -23.17 -28.85 -8.41
CA ARG A 530 -23.45 -28.42 -9.79
C ARG A 530 -24.88 -28.75 -10.19
N ALA A 531 -25.48 -27.91 -11.02
CA ALA A 531 -26.82 -28.10 -11.55
C ALA A 531 -26.99 -29.49 -12.22
N GLY A 532 -28.12 -30.13 -11.94
CA GLY A 532 -28.46 -31.45 -12.52
C GLY A 532 -27.81 -32.65 -11.83
N ASP A 533 -27.06 -32.47 -10.73
CA ASP A 533 -26.54 -33.62 -9.98
C ASP A 533 -27.66 -34.35 -9.24
N ALA A 534 -28.05 -35.54 -9.76
CA ALA A 534 -29.14 -36.32 -9.25
C ALA A 534 -28.93 -36.86 -7.83
N ARG A 535 -27.71 -36.81 -7.29
CA ARG A 535 -27.42 -37.18 -5.90
C ARG A 535 -27.98 -36.16 -4.91
N PHE A 536 -28.16 -34.89 -5.34
CA PHE A 536 -28.59 -33.78 -4.50
C PHE A 536 -29.92 -33.14 -4.95
N ALA A 537 -30.13 -32.99 -6.26
CA ALA A 537 -31.27 -32.27 -6.80
C ALA A 537 -32.61 -32.93 -6.39
N GLY A 538 -33.53 -32.11 -5.87
CA GLY A 538 -34.86 -32.53 -5.46
C GLY A 538 -34.93 -33.42 -4.21
N LYS A 539 -33.83 -33.56 -3.45
CA LYS A 539 -33.73 -34.43 -2.27
C LYS A 539 -33.79 -33.58 -0.97
N THR A 540 -34.10 -34.28 0.12
CA THR A 540 -33.86 -33.73 1.47
C THR A 540 -32.36 -33.82 1.80
N ALA A 541 -31.90 -33.04 2.78
CA ALA A 541 -30.51 -33.07 3.21
C ALA A 541 -30.03 -34.47 3.62
N ALA A 542 -30.88 -35.22 4.32
CA ALA A 542 -30.56 -36.61 4.72
C ALA A 542 -30.44 -37.55 3.52
N GLN A 543 -31.35 -37.45 2.55
CA GLN A 543 -31.32 -38.25 1.33
C GLN A 543 -30.11 -37.93 0.44
N ALA A 544 -29.77 -36.64 0.34
CA ALA A 544 -28.61 -36.16 -0.42
C ALA A 544 -27.29 -36.69 0.20
N LEU A 545 -27.17 -36.55 1.53
CA LEU A 545 -26.02 -37.09 2.25
C LEU A 545 -25.88 -38.60 2.08
N ALA A 546 -26.97 -39.36 2.22
CA ALA A 546 -26.96 -40.80 2.04
C ALA A 546 -26.56 -41.18 0.61
N ALA A 547 -27.05 -40.47 -0.41
CA ALA A 547 -26.68 -40.70 -1.81
C ALA A 547 -25.20 -40.37 -2.07
N ALA A 548 -24.69 -39.29 -1.52
CA ALA A 548 -23.29 -38.89 -1.64
C ALA A 548 -22.33 -39.89 -0.96
N LEU A 549 -22.72 -40.41 0.22
CA LEU A 549 -21.91 -41.41 0.94
C LEU A 549 -21.97 -42.83 0.33
N ALA A 550 -23.03 -43.14 -0.40
CA ALA A 550 -23.20 -44.41 -1.09
C ALA A 550 -22.36 -44.50 -2.39
N ASP A 551 -21.96 -43.36 -2.95
CA ASP A 551 -21.17 -43.29 -4.17
C ASP A 551 -19.69 -43.02 -3.81
N PRO A 552 -18.78 -43.99 -3.96
CA PRO A 552 -17.37 -43.81 -3.61
C PRO A 552 -16.65 -42.80 -4.50
N ASP A 553 -17.18 -42.50 -5.68
CA ASP A 553 -16.62 -41.54 -6.62
C ASP A 553 -17.14 -40.12 -6.38
N CYS A 554 -18.09 -39.95 -5.46
CA CYS A 554 -18.63 -38.65 -5.08
C CYS A 554 -17.67 -37.90 -4.16
N LEU A 555 -16.86 -37.00 -4.75
CA LEU A 555 -15.84 -36.23 -4.02
C LEU A 555 -16.42 -35.09 -3.23
N MET A 556 -16.15 -35.06 -1.93
CA MET A 556 -16.44 -33.88 -1.13
C MET A 556 -15.26 -32.88 -1.09
N VAL A 557 -15.58 -31.62 -0.81
CA VAL A 557 -14.65 -30.63 -0.30
C VAL A 557 -15.10 -30.18 1.10
N ASN A 558 -14.22 -30.31 2.07
CA ASN A 558 -14.50 -30.04 3.48
C ASN A 558 -14.22 -28.57 3.85
N ARG A 559 -14.18 -28.26 5.10
CA ARG A 559 -13.71 -26.99 5.70
C ARG A 559 -12.55 -27.26 6.65
N ASN A 560 -11.69 -26.28 6.81
CA ASN A 560 -10.58 -26.35 7.75
C ASN A 560 -11.05 -26.59 9.20
N ALA A 561 -10.23 -27.26 9.98
CA ALA A 561 -10.45 -27.43 11.42
C ALA A 561 -10.58 -26.04 12.10
N GLY A 562 -11.48 -25.93 13.08
CA GLY A 562 -11.79 -24.68 13.78
C GLY A 562 -12.82 -23.77 13.10
N ALA A 563 -13.30 -24.11 11.90
CA ALA A 563 -14.41 -23.41 11.28
C ALA A 563 -15.74 -23.91 11.87
N GLY A 564 -16.69 -23.00 12.13
CA GLY A 564 -18.02 -23.38 12.61
C GLY A 564 -18.77 -24.35 11.69
N THR A 565 -18.66 -24.15 10.38
CA THR A 565 -19.21 -25.08 9.36
C THR A 565 -18.60 -26.47 9.43
N ARG A 566 -17.34 -26.59 9.87
CA ARG A 566 -16.70 -27.90 10.04
C ARG A 566 -17.36 -28.70 11.15
N ILE A 567 -17.80 -28.07 12.24
CA ILE A 567 -18.54 -28.72 13.32
C ILE A 567 -19.84 -29.33 12.78
N LEU A 568 -20.56 -28.57 11.94
CA LEU A 568 -21.77 -29.06 11.28
C LEU A 568 -21.47 -30.25 10.37
N ILE A 569 -20.44 -30.17 9.54
CA ILE A 569 -20.00 -31.24 8.64
C ILE A 569 -19.71 -32.52 9.43
N ASP A 570 -18.88 -32.45 10.47
CA ASP A 570 -18.48 -33.60 11.27
C ASP A 570 -19.68 -34.24 12.00
N ARG A 571 -20.67 -33.45 12.42
CA ARG A 571 -21.94 -33.96 12.96
C ARG A 571 -22.76 -34.70 11.89
N LEU A 572 -22.91 -34.13 10.70
CA LEU A 572 -23.64 -34.77 9.60
C LEU A 572 -23.00 -36.07 9.17
N LEU A 573 -21.67 -36.14 9.14
CA LEU A 573 -20.93 -37.33 8.73
C LEU A 573 -20.89 -38.44 9.78
N GLY A 574 -21.19 -38.12 11.06
CA GLY A 574 -21.23 -39.13 12.14
C GLY A 574 -19.95 -39.95 12.28
N GLY A 575 -18.79 -39.37 12.00
CA GLY A 575 -17.49 -40.06 12.02
C GLY A 575 -17.07 -40.67 10.69
N THR A 576 -17.94 -40.70 9.68
CA THR A 576 -17.60 -41.13 8.32
C THR A 576 -16.64 -40.13 7.65
N ARG A 577 -15.69 -40.64 6.88
CA ARG A 577 -14.74 -39.82 6.12
C ARG A 577 -14.83 -40.15 4.64
N PRO A 578 -15.73 -39.49 3.88
CA PRO A 578 -15.87 -39.77 2.44
C PRO A 578 -14.64 -39.31 1.65
N ALA A 579 -14.56 -39.72 0.40
CA ALA A 579 -13.54 -39.28 -0.53
C ALA A 579 -13.50 -37.75 -0.60
N GLY A 580 -12.33 -37.13 -0.50
CA GLY A 580 -12.16 -35.70 -0.47
C GLY A 580 -12.25 -35.04 0.92
N TYR A 581 -12.58 -35.76 1.99
CA TYR A 581 -12.66 -35.22 3.36
C TYR A 581 -11.39 -34.47 3.82
N ALA A 582 -10.23 -34.88 3.37
CA ALA A 582 -8.95 -34.26 3.69
C ALA A 582 -8.71 -32.93 2.96
N ASN A 583 -9.50 -32.61 1.93
CA ASN A 583 -9.43 -31.34 1.23
C ASN A 583 -10.17 -30.27 2.03
N GLN A 584 -9.42 -29.35 2.69
CA GLN A 584 -9.91 -28.45 3.74
C GLN A 584 -9.61 -26.97 3.46
N PRO A 585 -10.24 -26.36 2.45
CA PRO A 585 -10.09 -24.92 2.21
C PRO A 585 -10.64 -24.06 3.34
N LYS A 586 -10.09 -22.82 3.47
CA LYS A 586 -10.33 -21.94 4.60
C LYS A 586 -11.57 -21.05 4.46
N SER A 587 -12.24 -21.01 3.31
CA SER A 587 -13.41 -20.14 3.07
C SER A 587 -14.55 -20.85 2.40
N HIS A 588 -15.77 -20.32 2.53
CA HIS A 588 -16.94 -20.79 1.78
C HIS A 588 -16.74 -20.64 0.26
N ASN A 589 -16.11 -19.54 -0.15
CA ASN A 589 -15.81 -19.27 -1.56
C ASN A 589 -14.88 -20.34 -2.16
N ALA A 590 -13.85 -20.76 -1.43
CA ALA A 590 -12.93 -21.81 -1.90
C ALA A 590 -13.61 -23.18 -1.99
N VAL A 591 -14.58 -23.48 -1.12
CA VAL A 591 -15.45 -24.67 -1.23
C VAL A 591 -16.28 -24.59 -2.50
N ALA A 592 -16.99 -23.49 -2.72
CA ALA A 592 -17.83 -23.30 -3.90
C ALA A 592 -17.00 -23.31 -5.20
N ALA A 593 -15.83 -22.67 -5.21
CA ALA A 593 -14.92 -22.70 -6.34
C ALA A 593 -14.48 -24.14 -6.70
N ALA A 594 -14.15 -24.97 -5.71
CA ALA A 594 -13.76 -26.36 -5.94
C ALA A 594 -14.89 -27.17 -6.61
N VAL A 595 -16.14 -26.92 -6.20
CA VAL A 595 -17.31 -27.58 -6.80
C VAL A 595 -17.60 -27.02 -8.20
N ALA A 596 -17.58 -25.70 -8.38
CA ALA A 596 -17.83 -25.08 -9.68
C ALA A 596 -16.80 -25.49 -10.74
N GLN A 597 -15.54 -25.66 -10.35
CA GLN A 597 -14.44 -26.09 -11.23
C GLN A 597 -14.36 -27.62 -11.43
N GLY A 598 -15.28 -28.39 -10.85
CA GLY A 598 -15.29 -29.84 -11.00
C GLY A 598 -14.20 -30.61 -10.23
N ARG A 599 -13.49 -29.95 -9.30
CA ARG A 599 -12.48 -30.58 -8.44
C ARG A 599 -13.09 -31.33 -7.26
N ALA A 600 -14.35 -31.07 -6.96
CA ALA A 600 -15.19 -31.78 -6.04
C ALA A 600 -16.62 -31.78 -6.57
N ASP A 601 -17.45 -32.71 -6.07
CA ASP A 601 -18.87 -32.75 -6.45
C ASP A 601 -19.75 -31.98 -5.49
N TRP A 602 -19.39 -31.94 -4.22
CA TRP A 602 -20.17 -31.27 -3.19
C TRP A 602 -19.32 -30.75 -2.04
N GLY A 603 -19.89 -29.84 -1.30
CA GLY A 603 -19.39 -29.33 -0.02
C GLY A 603 -20.49 -28.64 0.76
N ILE A 604 -20.16 -28.11 1.93
CA ILE A 604 -21.08 -27.27 2.72
C ILE A 604 -20.59 -25.82 2.68
N ALA A 605 -21.49 -24.94 2.21
CA ALA A 605 -21.25 -23.50 2.19
C ALA A 605 -22.55 -22.74 2.54
N ILE A 606 -22.53 -21.42 2.43
CA ILE A 606 -23.69 -20.57 2.65
C ILE A 606 -24.39 -20.23 1.35
N ALA A 607 -25.72 -20.06 1.39
CA ALA A 607 -26.55 -19.83 0.20
C ALA A 607 -26.09 -18.67 -0.70
N PRO A 608 -25.63 -17.49 -0.19
CA PRO A 608 -25.15 -16.42 -1.04
C PRO A 608 -23.94 -16.79 -1.88
N VAL A 609 -23.04 -17.62 -1.32
CA VAL A 609 -21.82 -18.07 -2.02
C VAL A 609 -22.18 -19.07 -3.12
N ALA A 610 -23.15 -19.97 -2.89
CA ALA A 610 -23.62 -20.88 -3.93
C ALA A 610 -24.10 -20.09 -5.17
N ARG A 611 -24.93 -19.05 -4.97
CA ARG A 611 -25.41 -18.18 -6.04
C ARG A 611 -24.31 -17.46 -6.80
N LEU A 612 -23.29 -16.97 -6.07
CA LEU A 612 -22.15 -16.26 -6.67
C LEU A 612 -21.36 -17.12 -7.66
N TYR A 613 -21.29 -18.45 -7.39
CA TYR A 613 -20.57 -19.41 -8.22
C TYR A 613 -21.49 -20.19 -9.20
N GLY A 614 -22.77 -19.80 -9.31
CA GLY A 614 -23.73 -20.47 -10.20
C GLY A 614 -24.03 -21.93 -9.79
N LEU A 615 -23.91 -22.24 -8.50
CA LEU A 615 -24.17 -23.56 -7.95
C LEU A 615 -25.60 -23.65 -7.41
N GLU A 616 -26.15 -24.87 -7.43
CA GLU A 616 -27.37 -25.18 -6.70
C GLU A 616 -27.10 -25.34 -5.21
N PHE A 617 -28.13 -25.11 -4.42
CA PHE A 617 -28.05 -25.08 -2.98
C PHE A 617 -29.18 -25.89 -2.33
N LEU A 618 -28.81 -26.80 -1.45
CA LEU A 618 -29.76 -27.57 -0.65
C LEU A 618 -29.57 -27.21 0.83
N PRO A 619 -30.56 -26.53 1.48
CA PRO A 619 -30.41 -26.06 2.85
C PRO A 619 -30.28 -27.21 3.85
N VAL A 620 -29.43 -27.04 4.86
CA VAL A 620 -29.17 -28.01 5.93
C VAL A 620 -29.51 -27.43 7.29
N ALA A 621 -28.90 -26.31 7.66
CA ALA A 621 -29.07 -25.73 8.98
C ALA A 621 -28.85 -24.21 8.96
N PRO A 622 -29.65 -23.45 9.73
CA PRO A 622 -29.34 -22.05 9.97
C PRO A 622 -28.14 -21.91 10.92
N GLU A 623 -27.38 -20.84 10.77
CA GLU A 623 -26.35 -20.44 11.73
C GLU A 623 -26.48 -18.95 12.08
N HIS A 624 -25.95 -18.58 13.25
CA HIS A 624 -25.92 -17.19 13.72
C HIS A 624 -24.49 -16.65 13.56
N TYR A 625 -24.39 -15.55 12.85
CA TYR A 625 -23.17 -14.80 12.71
C TYR A 625 -23.30 -13.54 13.56
N ASP A 626 -22.67 -13.54 14.73
CA ASP A 626 -22.74 -12.49 15.72
C ASP A 626 -21.34 -11.91 15.98
N PHE A 627 -21.28 -10.87 16.79
CA PHE A 627 -20.03 -10.19 17.12
C PHE A 627 -19.76 -10.22 18.62
N LEU A 628 -18.59 -10.66 19.02
CA LEU A 628 -18.09 -10.41 20.36
C LEU A 628 -17.57 -8.97 20.40
N LEU A 629 -18.07 -8.18 21.32
CA LEU A 629 -17.66 -6.80 21.56
C LEU A 629 -16.77 -6.74 22.79
N VAL A 630 -15.59 -6.17 22.64
CA VAL A 630 -14.71 -5.86 23.78
C VAL A 630 -15.27 -4.65 24.51
N GLU A 631 -15.84 -4.85 25.71
CA GLU A 631 -16.62 -3.83 26.41
C GLU A 631 -15.84 -2.56 26.74
N SER A 632 -14.54 -2.66 27.04
CA SER A 632 -13.67 -1.51 27.28
C SER A 632 -13.53 -0.59 26.05
N ARG A 633 -13.87 -1.07 24.87
CA ARG A 633 -13.81 -0.33 23.61
C ARG A 633 -15.16 0.14 23.08
N LYS A 634 -16.24 -0.17 23.79
CA LYS A 634 -17.61 0.11 23.38
C LYS A 634 -17.84 1.58 23.06
N GLU A 635 -17.31 2.48 23.86
CA GLU A 635 -17.52 3.93 23.72
C GLU A 635 -16.65 4.58 22.62
N ARG A 636 -15.81 3.83 21.93
CA ARG A 636 -15.05 4.37 20.79
C ARG A 636 -15.99 4.79 19.66
N PRO A 637 -15.80 5.96 19.04
CA PRO A 637 -16.69 6.47 17.98
C PRO A 637 -16.93 5.48 16.84
N ALA A 638 -15.88 4.80 16.37
CA ALA A 638 -15.99 3.81 15.29
C ALA A 638 -16.78 2.56 15.71
N VAL A 639 -16.71 2.15 16.98
CA VAL A 639 -17.51 1.05 17.52
C VAL A 639 -18.97 1.44 17.59
N GLN A 640 -19.28 2.65 18.08
CA GLN A 640 -20.64 3.17 18.12
C GLN A 640 -21.22 3.31 16.70
N ALA A 641 -20.43 3.78 15.74
CA ALA A 641 -20.82 3.82 14.33
C ALA A 641 -21.13 2.43 13.77
N PHE A 642 -20.37 1.41 14.15
CA PHE A 642 -20.61 0.02 13.75
C PHE A 642 -21.92 -0.50 14.32
N LEU A 643 -22.18 -0.29 15.62
CA LEU A 643 -23.41 -0.70 16.27
C LEU A 643 -24.64 0.01 15.68
N ALA A 644 -24.51 1.29 15.33
CA ALA A 644 -25.55 2.04 14.63
C ALA A 644 -25.78 1.51 13.19
N ALA A 645 -24.71 1.16 12.48
CA ALA A 645 -24.80 0.61 11.12
C ALA A 645 -25.52 -0.74 11.07
N LEU A 646 -25.39 -1.59 12.09
CA LEU A 646 -26.14 -2.85 12.18
C LEU A 646 -27.66 -2.62 12.26
N ARG A 647 -28.09 -1.45 12.75
CA ARG A 647 -29.49 -1.06 12.87
C ARG A 647 -29.99 -0.22 11.68
N ASP A 648 -29.08 0.27 10.84
CA ASP A 648 -29.41 1.11 9.69
C ASP A 648 -30.30 0.34 8.71
N PRO A 649 -31.50 0.86 8.35
CA PRO A 649 -32.42 0.18 7.45
C PRO A 649 -31.82 -0.15 6.08
N ALA A 650 -30.95 0.72 5.55
CA ALA A 650 -30.31 0.49 4.25
C ALA A 650 -29.27 -0.64 4.32
N VAL A 651 -28.52 -0.73 5.41
CA VAL A 651 -27.57 -1.84 5.66
C VAL A 651 -28.35 -3.15 5.83
N ARG A 652 -29.42 -3.15 6.61
CA ARG A 652 -30.28 -4.33 6.82
C ARG A 652 -30.91 -4.82 5.50
N ALA A 653 -31.37 -3.90 4.66
CA ALA A 653 -31.90 -4.23 3.34
C ALA A 653 -30.83 -4.86 2.43
N ARG A 654 -29.58 -4.37 2.46
CA ARG A 654 -28.47 -4.97 1.71
C ARG A 654 -28.13 -6.38 2.21
N ILE A 655 -28.11 -6.59 3.52
CA ILE A 655 -27.92 -7.92 4.12
C ILE A 655 -29.03 -8.89 3.69
N ALA A 656 -30.29 -8.44 3.72
CA ALA A 656 -31.44 -9.22 3.27
C ALA A 656 -31.36 -9.55 1.76
N ALA A 657 -30.92 -8.62 0.93
CA ALA A 657 -30.71 -8.85 -0.51
C ALA A 657 -29.64 -9.92 -0.80
N LEU A 658 -28.69 -10.10 0.09
CA LEU A 658 -27.74 -11.21 0.03
C LEU A 658 -28.36 -12.57 0.45
N GLY A 659 -29.61 -12.58 0.91
CA GLY A 659 -30.33 -13.77 1.38
C GLY A 659 -30.01 -14.15 2.81
N MET A 660 -29.59 -13.20 3.61
CA MET A 660 -29.37 -13.35 5.05
C MET A 660 -30.45 -12.59 5.82
N VAL A 661 -30.74 -13.01 7.04
CA VAL A 661 -31.77 -12.40 7.87
C VAL A 661 -31.09 -11.61 8.98
N PRO A 662 -31.15 -10.25 8.96
CA PRO A 662 -30.63 -9.44 10.06
C PRO A 662 -31.28 -9.86 11.37
N ALA A 663 -30.51 -9.95 12.45
CA ALA A 663 -31.07 -10.31 13.77
C ALA A 663 -32.05 -9.24 14.25
N ASP A 664 -33.08 -9.67 14.97
CA ASP A 664 -33.96 -8.78 15.73
C ASP A 664 -33.17 -8.26 16.94
N GLU A 665 -33.55 -7.09 17.47
CA GLU A 665 -32.92 -6.41 18.60
C GLU A 665 -32.92 -7.24 19.89
#